data_68c34dcc61eae6227c09e5d7b4c79de6
#
_entry.id   68c34dcc61eae6227c09e5d7b4c79de6
#
_cell.length_a   1.000
_cell.length_b   1.000
_cell.length_c   1.000
_cell.angle_alpha   90.00
_cell.angle_beta   90.00
_cell.angle_gamma   90.00
#
_symmetry.space_group_name_H-M   'P 1'
#
loop_
_entity.id
_entity.type
_entity.pdbx_description
1 polymer ?
#
loop_
_entity_poly.entity_id
_entity_poly.type
_entity_poly.pdbx_seq_one_letter_code
_entity_poly.pdbx_strand_id
1 'polypeptide(L)'
;LNTRDWPIRSKLTALVVVPVTALLALWIFATTLTFGPALDLLSARTLLYDLGRPGEAVVAELQRERRLSVIQLAGSEPLPALAEQRARTDRAVAELRRRIAGDDLRDAAGDHLDARLDQLVTALEGLPLGRGFIDRREVDRVGALNLYSGMISSAFQTFAAMATLPDQQLNRQALAVTALGRSRELLGQTDALLAGALAAGRFADGEHAQLVQTIGNQRFLAETAVADLPDADRAGYQRLTEQEAFGRLRAMQDTLLAADRSARPPVDGPAWQASYEAVQQALRDFELAQADGLAERSVPLAVRVLVRLAAAGLLGLTAVVVAVVVALRVGRSLAQRLTGVRTAALEMAEHRLPDVVARLRRGEQVDVAREAPPLEYGADEIGQVGRAFNEVQRTAVRAAVDEVTLRRGLNEVFLNIARRSQGLVHRQLALLDRMERHTEDPDELAELFRVDHLATRLRRHAEDLVILAGAAPGRGWRNPVAMVDLIRGAISEVESYDRVEITTVQPAGTLGRAVGDVIHLLAELIENATAFSPPDSRVEVTGERVAKGYAIEITDRGLGMSAAAIEDANRRLARSPEFDPTETARLGLFVVARLAARHGVRVRLRSADPTGLTAVVLLPADLVTAEPSPLPAPADAEPARVGATPGRRQLDRADRLASLPRPRTGRTTRPRPAPDGTAELTGPGVR
;
A
#
# COMPACT_ATOMS: atom_id res chain seq x y z
N LEU A 1 -6.51 6.05 15.17
CA LEU A 1 -6.50 6.32 13.73
C LEU A 1 -7.23 5.18 13.01
N ASN A 2 -8.43 5.47 12.50
CA ASN A 2 -9.23 4.47 11.79
C ASN A 2 -8.61 4.23 10.40
N THR A 3 -7.79 3.19 10.27
CA THR A 3 -7.09 2.84 9.03
C THR A 3 -8.01 2.20 7.98
N ARG A 4 -9.30 2.00 8.32
CA ARG A 4 -10.27 1.29 7.46
C ARG A 4 -10.55 2.05 6.17
N ASP A 5 -10.57 3.38 6.24
CA ASP A 5 -10.94 4.27 5.12
C ASP A 5 -9.73 4.77 4.30
N TRP A 6 -8.51 4.37 4.68
CA TRP A 6 -7.34 4.76 3.93
C TRP A 6 -7.32 4.13 2.53
N PRO A 7 -6.91 4.88 1.51
CA PRO A 7 -6.66 4.32 0.18
C PRO A 7 -5.66 3.18 0.25
N ILE A 8 -5.83 2.15 -0.56
CA ILE A 8 -4.95 0.96 -0.58
C ILE A 8 -3.47 1.38 -0.75
N ARG A 9 -3.21 2.41 -1.56
CA ARG A 9 -1.85 2.96 -1.73
C ARG A 9 -1.26 3.45 -0.41
N SER A 10 -2.01 4.18 0.39
CA SER A 10 -1.55 4.69 1.69
C SER A 10 -1.32 3.59 2.71
N LYS A 11 -2.15 2.53 2.71
CA LYS A 11 -1.95 1.34 3.57
C LYS A 11 -0.67 0.60 3.19
N LEU A 12 -0.43 0.39 1.90
CA LEU A 12 0.79 -0.24 1.39
C LEU A 12 2.03 0.61 1.67
N THR A 13 1.93 1.93 1.50
CA THR A 13 3.04 2.86 1.83
C THR A 13 3.35 2.82 3.32
N ALA A 14 2.36 2.86 4.20
CA ALA A 14 2.56 2.77 5.65
C ALA A 14 3.20 1.43 6.07
N LEU A 15 2.76 0.32 5.49
CA LEU A 15 3.32 -1.02 5.74
C LEU A 15 4.81 -1.12 5.39
N VAL A 16 5.26 -0.33 4.42
CA VAL A 16 6.67 -0.30 3.97
C VAL A 16 7.48 0.72 4.75
N VAL A 17 6.95 1.94 4.92
CA VAL A 17 7.67 3.06 5.55
C VAL A 17 7.98 2.77 7.02
N VAL A 18 7.04 2.19 7.77
CA VAL A 18 7.24 1.95 9.21
C VAL A 18 8.42 0.98 9.50
N PRO A 19 8.53 -0.21 8.88
CA PRO A 19 9.69 -1.08 9.10
C PRO A 19 11.00 -0.48 8.58
N VAL A 20 10.98 0.23 7.45
CA VAL A 20 12.19 0.86 6.88
C VAL A 20 12.71 1.98 7.78
N THR A 21 11.83 2.83 8.31
CA THR A 21 12.22 3.87 9.27
C THR A 21 12.74 3.29 10.57
N ALA A 22 12.16 2.19 11.07
CA ALA A 22 12.63 1.49 12.24
C ALA A 22 14.03 0.88 12.02
N LEU A 23 14.27 0.25 10.87
CA LEU A 23 15.58 -0.28 10.49
C LEU A 23 16.63 0.82 10.34
N LEU A 24 16.28 1.94 9.74
CA LEU A 24 17.16 3.09 9.58
C LEU A 24 17.52 3.69 10.95
N ALA A 25 16.54 3.86 11.84
CA ALA A 25 16.76 4.34 13.20
C ALA A 25 17.67 3.40 14.00
N LEU A 26 17.46 2.08 13.89
CA LEU A 26 18.31 1.09 14.54
C LEU A 26 19.73 1.10 13.96
N TRP A 27 19.88 1.26 12.65
CA TRP A 27 21.17 1.36 11.99
C TRP A 27 21.93 2.60 12.42
N ILE A 28 21.28 3.78 12.49
CA ILE A 28 21.87 5.02 12.99
C ILE A 28 22.30 4.82 14.45
N PHE A 29 21.43 4.29 15.29
CA PHE A 29 21.73 4.02 16.70
C PHE A 29 22.94 3.09 16.88
N ALA A 30 22.98 1.97 16.16
CA ALA A 30 24.11 1.03 16.21
C ALA A 30 25.42 1.68 15.73
N THR A 31 25.35 2.53 14.70
CA THR A 31 26.53 3.25 14.16
C THR A 31 27.05 4.27 15.17
N THR A 32 26.19 5.08 15.78
CA THR A 32 26.60 6.08 16.79
C THR A 32 27.19 5.44 18.02
N LEU A 33 26.64 4.30 18.46
CA LEU A 33 27.14 3.57 19.64
C LEU A 33 28.55 3.01 19.44
N THR A 34 28.96 2.68 18.22
CA THR A 34 30.23 1.99 17.92
C THR A 34 31.31 2.94 17.40
N PHE A 35 30.92 4.12 16.91
CA PHE A 35 31.83 5.06 16.26
C PHE A 35 32.73 5.79 17.31
N GLY A 36 32.17 6.21 18.45
CA GLY A 36 32.89 6.89 19.52
C GLY A 36 34.12 6.10 20.00
N PRO A 37 33.97 4.85 20.46
CA PRO A 37 35.10 4.02 20.92
C PRO A 37 36.21 3.81 19.88
N ALA A 38 35.88 3.86 18.59
CA ALA A 38 36.90 3.74 17.54
C ALA A 38 37.73 5.03 17.41
N LEU A 39 37.10 6.18 17.59
CA LEU A 39 37.80 7.46 17.63
C LEU A 39 38.73 7.58 18.86
N ASP A 40 38.27 7.11 20.03
CA ASP A 40 39.07 7.11 21.27
C ASP A 40 40.40 6.34 21.09
N LEU A 41 40.39 5.24 20.35
CA LEU A 41 41.62 4.49 20.04
C LEU A 41 42.59 5.26 19.11
N LEU A 42 42.08 6.11 18.22
CA LEU A 42 42.89 6.96 17.37
C LEU A 42 43.49 8.15 18.16
N SER A 43 42.72 8.68 19.10
CA SER A 43 43.14 9.77 19.98
C SER A 43 44.27 9.37 20.93
N ALA A 44 44.46 8.06 21.19
CA ALA A 44 45.53 7.56 22.08
C ALA A 44 46.92 8.04 21.68
N ARG A 45 47.21 8.17 20.38
CA ARG A 45 48.47 8.68 19.88
C ARG A 45 48.65 10.18 20.18
N THR A 46 47.66 11.00 19.91
CA THR A 46 47.63 12.42 20.24
C THR A 46 47.83 12.64 21.76
N LEU A 47 47.06 11.92 22.58
CA LEU A 47 47.19 11.99 24.02
C LEU A 47 48.59 11.61 24.50
N LEU A 48 49.24 10.60 23.93
CA LEU A 48 50.60 10.23 24.33
C LEU A 48 51.63 11.30 23.95
N TYR A 49 51.55 11.87 22.73
CA TYR A 49 52.55 12.83 22.28
C TYR A 49 52.34 14.24 22.78
N ASP A 50 51.11 14.68 23.00
CA ASP A 50 50.77 16.03 23.41
C ASP A 50 50.54 16.17 24.89
N LEU A 51 50.23 15.06 25.60
CA LEU A 51 50.09 15.05 27.07
C LEU A 51 51.08 14.13 27.77
N GLY A 52 51.16 12.86 27.37
CA GLY A 52 51.94 11.83 28.07
C GLY A 52 53.45 12.19 28.18
N ARG A 53 54.11 12.45 27.04
CA ARG A 53 55.55 12.78 26.98
C ARG A 53 55.89 14.13 27.62
N PRO A 54 55.17 15.25 27.34
CA PRO A 54 55.40 16.51 28.03
C PRO A 54 55.10 16.43 29.50
N GLY A 55 54.07 15.70 29.91
CA GLY A 55 53.76 15.48 31.35
C GLY A 55 54.83 14.69 32.07
N GLU A 56 55.36 13.64 31.43
CA GLU A 56 56.48 12.87 31.98
C GLU A 56 57.78 13.74 32.11
N ALA A 57 58.03 14.64 31.16
CA ALA A 57 59.11 15.60 31.27
C ALA A 57 58.92 16.52 32.50
N VAL A 58 57.68 17.02 32.73
CA VAL A 58 57.38 17.81 33.94
C VAL A 58 57.58 16.99 35.21
N VAL A 59 57.15 15.75 35.25
CA VAL A 59 57.37 14.85 36.42
C VAL A 59 58.87 14.72 36.70
N ALA A 60 59.67 14.45 35.68
CA ALA A 60 61.12 14.29 35.83
C ALA A 60 61.82 15.56 36.33
N GLU A 61 61.39 16.74 35.85
CA GLU A 61 62.00 18.01 36.35
C GLU A 61 61.50 18.33 37.77
N LEU A 62 60.25 18.05 38.11
CA LEU A 62 59.75 18.19 39.51
C LEU A 62 60.45 17.23 40.48
N GLN A 63 60.79 16.00 40.08
CA GLN A 63 61.56 15.05 40.90
C GLN A 63 62.95 15.58 41.20
N ARG A 64 63.64 16.13 40.20
CA ARG A 64 64.96 16.73 40.38
C ARG A 64 64.92 17.99 41.25
N GLU A 65 63.90 18.83 41.03
CA GLU A 65 63.70 20.05 41.82
C GLU A 65 63.36 19.69 43.29
N ARG A 66 62.51 18.69 43.52
CA ARG A 66 62.20 18.14 44.86
C ARG A 66 63.47 17.71 45.58
N ARG A 67 64.31 16.92 44.92
CA ARG A 67 65.55 16.43 45.45
C ARG A 67 66.49 17.59 45.89
N LEU A 68 66.69 18.57 45.04
CA LEU A 68 67.52 19.75 45.34
C LEU A 68 66.90 20.63 46.41
N SER A 69 65.61 20.78 46.46
CA SER A 69 64.87 21.51 47.48
C SER A 69 65.02 20.87 48.86
N VAL A 70 64.97 19.56 48.95
CA VAL A 70 65.19 18.80 50.20
C VAL A 70 66.66 18.94 50.67
N ILE A 71 67.64 18.89 49.73
CA ILE A 71 69.06 19.15 50.08
C ILE A 71 69.26 20.58 50.52
N GLN A 72 68.62 21.58 49.85
CA GLN A 72 68.67 23.01 50.32
C GLN A 72 68.17 23.20 51.70
N LEU A 73 67.13 22.52 52.12
CA LEU A 73 66.60 22.58 53.53
C LEU A 73 67.47 21.84 54.49
N ALA A 74 68.27 20.88 54.07
CA ALA A 74 69.23 20.17 54.93
C ALA A 74 70.48 20.97 55.23
N GLY A 75 70.89 21.86 54.33
CA GLY A 75 72.06 22.75 54.51
C GLY A 75 71.69 24.15 54.88
N SER A 76 72.69 24.98 55.23
CA SER A 76 72.51 26.38 55.57
C SER A 76 72.71 27.33 54.39
N GLU A 77 73.47 26.93 53.43
CA GLU A 77 73.83 27.75 52.24
C GLU A 77 72.94 27.55 51.05
N PRO A 78 72.70 28.60 50.28
CA PRO A 78 71.93 28.49 49.05
C PRO A 78 72.63 27.53 48.07
N LEU A 79 71.84 26.67 47.42
CA LEU A 79 72.30 25.70 46.43
C LEU A 79 72.12 26.28 44.98
N PRO A 80 73.17 26.71 44.27
CA PRO A 80 73.02 27.33 42.97
C PRO A 80 72.35 26.43 41.94
N ALA A 81 72.56 25.13 42.01
CA ALA A 81 71.91 24.13 41.15
C ALA A 81 70.37 24.12 41.25
N LEU A 82 69.81 24.56 42.39
CA LEU A 82 68.37 24.63 42.59
C LEU A 82 67.73 25.73 41.71
N ALA A 83 68.38 26.90 41.56
CA ALA A 83 67.88 27.98 40.72
C ALA A 83 67.82 27.57 39.24
N GLU A 84 68.89 26.90 38.78
CA GLU A 84 68.99 26.37 37.41
C GLU A 84 67.92 25.28 37.16
N GLN A 85 67.71 24.39 38.13
CA GLN A 85 66.69 23.35 38.08
C GLN A 85 65.30 23.95 37.99
N ARG A 86 64.97 24.96 38.80
CA ARG A 86 63.70 25.68 38.76
C ARG A 86 63.40 26.25 37.37
N ALA A 87 64.41 26.83 36.72
CA ALA A 87 64.30 27.34 35.36
C ALA A 87 64.03 26.20 34.34
N ARG A 88 64.55 24.98 34.55
CA ARG A 88 64.23 23.80 33.71
C ARG A 88 62.80 23.35 33.96
N THR A 89 62.36 23.27 35.21
CA THR A 89 61.00 22.93 35.58
C THR A 89 60.00 23.92 35.01
N ASP A 90 60.26 25.23 35.09
CA ASP A 90 59.39 26.27 34.54
C ASP A 90 59.19 26.12 33.05
N ARG A 91 60.28 25.80 32.30
CA ARG A 91 60.17 25.55 30.83
C ARG A 91 59.31 24.32 30.52
N ALA A 92 59.53 23.23 31.26
CA ALA A 92 58.74 22.01 31.09
C ALA A 92 57.22 22.23 31.41
N VAL A 93 56.96 22.94 32.50
CA VAL A 93 55.56 23.29 32.87
C VAL A 93 54.91 24.20 31.86
N ALA A 94 55.64 25.23 31.32
CA ALA A 94 55.14 26.12 30.33
C ALA A 94 54.82 25.39 28.99
N GLU A 95 55.69 24.43 28.58
CA GLU A 95 55.42 23.60 27.42
C GLU A 95 54.18 22.73 27.59
N LEU A 96 54.07 22.01 28.71
CA LEU A 96 52.87 21.20 29.02
C LEU A 96 51.61 22.04 28.99
N ARG A 97 51.61 23.23 29.64
CA ARG A 97 50.45 24.13 29.67
C ARG A 97 50.05 24.59 28.25
N ARG A 98 51.03 24.88 27.36
CA ARG A 98 50.72 25.23 25.97
C ARG A 98 50.06 24.09 25.24
N ARG A 99 50.53 22.84 25.47
CA ARG A 99 49.91 21.65 24.87
C ARG A 99 48.48 21.43 25.37
N ILE A 100 48.28 21.57 26.70
CA ILE A 100 46.92 21.41 27.30
C ILE A 100 45.96 22.48 26.79
N ALA A 101 46.43 23.68 26.48
CA ALA A 101 45.59 24.75 25.95
C ALA A 101 45.26 24.61 24.46
N GLY A 102 45.86 23.64 23.77
CA GLY A 102 45.59 23.38 22.32
C GLY A 102 44.27 22.66 22.09
N ASP A 103 43.55 23.04 21.06
CA ASP A 103 42.25 22.46 20.71
C ASP A 103 42.36 20.95 20.41
N ASP A 104 43.43 20.51 19.72
CA ASP A 104 43.63 19.09 19.36
C ASP A 104 43.66 18.16 20.57
N LEU A 105 44.23 18.60 21.69
CA LEU A 105 44.28 17.82 22.91
C LEU A 105 42.94 17.82 23.62
N ARG A 106 42.26 18.97 23.65
CA ARG A 106 40.93 19.10 24.29
C ARG A 106 39.88 18.29 23.54
N ASP A 107 39.93 18.31 22.22
CA ASP A 107 39.03 17.49 21.36
C ASP A 107 39.30 15.97 21.53
N ALA A 108 40.57 15.60 21.80
CA ALA A 108 40.94 14.22 22.07
C ALA A 108 40.63 13.76 23.49
N ALA A 109 40.45 14.70 24.41
CA ALA A 109 40.15 14.44 25.82
C ALA A 109 38.62 14.33 26.01
N GLY A 110 38.12 13.26 26.59
CA GLY A 110 36.70 13.22 27.02
C GLY A 110 36.56 13.99 28.36
N ASP A 111 35.31 14.26 28.74
CA ASP A 111 34.92 15.04 29.94
C ASP A 111 35.71 14.66 31.21
N HIS A 112 35.97 13.35 31.36
CA HIS A 112 36.69 12.84 32.54
C HIS A 112 38.17 13.24 32.56
N LEU A 113 38.85 13.23 31.42
CA LEU A 113 40.23 13.63 31.26
C LEU A 113 40.36 15.16 31.37
N ASP A 114 39.47 15.93 30.81
CA ASP A 114 39.42 17.39 30.90
C ASP A 114 39.42 17.87 32.39
N ALA A 115 38.56 17.27 33.20
CA ALA A 115 38.53 17.59 34.62
C ALA A 115 39.89 17.30 35.33
N ARG A 116 40.62 16.26 34.90
CA ARG A 116 41.95 15.92 35.43
C ARG A 116 43.03 16.88 34.90
N LEU A 117 42.95 17.33 33.66
CA LEU A 117 43.82 18.34 33.10
C LEU A 117 43.69 19.66 33.86
N ASP A 118 42.52 20.11 34.15
CA ASP A 118 42.30 21.31 34.96
C ASP A 118 42.82 21.20 36.38
N GLN A 119 42.70 20.02 37.02
CA GLN A 119 43.28 19.73 38.33
C GLN A 119 44.82 19.76 38.26
N LEU A 120 45.44 19.20 37.23
CA LEU A 120 46.86 19.21 37.03
C LEU A 120 47.38 20.64 36.83
N VAL A 121 46.73 21.44 35.98
CA VAL A 121 47.10 22.85 35.76
C VAL A 121 47.00 23.62 37.06
N THR A 122 45.93 23.47 37.82
CA THR A 122 45.77 24.11 39.15
C THR A 122 46.85 23.69 40.13
N ALA A 123 47.20 22.39 40.16
CA ALA A 123 48.30 21.91 41.03
C ALA A 123 49.64 22.53 40.67
N LEU A 124 49.93 22.64 39.35
CA LEU A 124 51.17 23.27 38.86
C LEU A 124 51.19 24.80 39.07
N GLU A 125 50.07 25.47 39.19
CA GLU A 125 49.95 26.89 39.54
C GLU A 125 50.36 27.15 40.99
N GLY A 126 50.27 26.13 41.86
CA GLY A 126 50.77 26.20 43.22
C GLY A 126 52.29 26.16 43.36
N LEU A 127 53.06 25.83 42.33
CA LEU A 127 54.53 25.66 42.37
C LEU A 127 55.27 26.91 42.88
N PRO A 128 55.01 28.14 42.40
CA PRO A 128 55.70 29.34 42.90
C PRO A 128 55.42 29.57 44.41
N LEU A 129 54.21 29.32 44.87
CA LEU A 129 53.87 29.46 46.29
C LEU A 129 54.64 28.42 47.16
N GLY A 130 54.68 27.16 46.67
CA GLY A 130 55.43 26.07 47.32
C GLY A 130 56.94 26.41 47.43
N ARG A 131 57.56 26.93 46.36
CA ARG A 131 58.94 27.42 46.34
C ARG A 131 59.16 28.53 47.38
N GLY A 132 58.19 29.47 47.56
CA GLY A 132 58.23 30.53 48.54
C GLY A 132 58.32 29.99 49.98
N PHE A 133 57.56 28.95 50.32
CA PHE A 133 57.63 28.29 51.64
C PHE A 133 58.99 27.63 51.83
N ILE A 134 59.60 27.01 50.87
CA ILE A 134 60.92 26.38 50.86
C ILE A 134 62.00 27.45 51.09
N ASP A 135 61.96 28.55 50.33
CA ASP A 135 62.93 29.62 50.38
C ASP A 135 62.92 30.34 51.69
N ARG A 136 61.72 30.54 52.34
CA ARG A 136 61.58 31.11 53.71
C ARG A 136 61.78 30.10 54.80
N ARG A 137 62.07 28.84 54.49
CA ARG A 137 62.21 27.71 55.41
C ARG A 137 60.96 27.56 56.32
N GLU A 138 59.79 27.83 55.77
CA GLU A 138 58.51 27.67 56.48
C GLU A 138 58.02 26.22 56.45
N VAL A 139 58.64 25.39 55.66
CA VAL A 139 58.41 23.94 55.62
C VAL A 139 59.72 23.20 55.89
N ASP A 140 59.61 22.03 56.50
CA ASP A 140 60.70 21.09 56.65
C ASP A 140 60.96 20.23 55.36
N ARG A 141 61.92 19.34 55.48
CA ARG A 141 62.26 18.44 54.31
C ARG A 141 61.13 17.55 53.88
N VAL A 142 60.31 17.05 54.87
CA VAL A 142 59.14 16.21 54.56
C VAL A 142 58.03 17.06 53.97
N GLY A 143 57.82 18.27 54.47
CA GLY A 143 56.89 19.21 53.88
C GLY A 143 57.24 19.57 52.45
N ALA A 144 58.48 19.81 52.12
CA ALA A 144 58.96 20.04 50.73
C ALA A 144 58.76 18.81 49.87
N LEU A 145 59.09 17.60 50.35
CA LEU A 145 58.84 16.35 49.64
C LEU A 145 57.36 16.23 49.28
N ASN A 146 56.46 16.46 50.24
CA ASN A 146 54.99 16.31 50.05
C ASN A 146 54.44 17.33 49.08
N LEU A 147 54.95 18.58 49.05
CA LEU A 147 54.52 19.59 48.07
C LEU A 147 54.71 19.11 46.61
N TYR A 148 55.93 18.68 46.27
CA TYR A 148 56.22 18.18 44.92
C TYR A 148 55.52 16.85 44.64
N SER A 149 55.47 15.94 45.62
CA SER A 149 54.80 14.64 45.46
C SER A 149 53.30 14.79 45.21
N GLY A 150 52.65 15.82 45.77
CA GLY A 150 51.28 16.18 45.49
C GLY A 150 51.05 16.57 44.02
N MET A 151 51.92 17.43 43.48
CA MET A 151 51.86 17.85 42.06
C MET A 151 52.15 16.68 41.11
N ILE A 152 53.15 15.85 41.40
CA ILE A 152 53.45 14.64 40.65
C ILE A 152 52.30 13.63 40.72
N SER A 153 51.63 13.50 41.88
CA SER A 153 50.48 12.64 42.03
C SER A 153 49.28 13.09 41.13
N SER A 154 49.10 14.40 40.99
CA SER A 154 48.09 14.95 40.04
C SER A 154 48.39 14.58 38.59
N ALA A 155 49.73 14.63 38.21
CA ALA A 155 50.11 14.17 36.86
C ALA A 155 49.82 12.67 36.65
N PHE A 156 50.12 11.82 37.63
CA PHE A 156 49.80 10.38 37.52
C PHE A 156 48.29 10.08 37.56
N GLN A 157 47.47 10.91 38.20
CA GLN A 157 46.03 10.81 38.10
C GLN A 157 45.53 11.13 36.67
N THR A 158 46.12 12.12 36.05
CA THR A 158 45.85 12.48 34.65
C THR A 158 46.29 11.35 33.69
N PHE A 159 47.49 10.76 33.90
CA PHE A 159 47.93 9.60 33.10
C PHE A 159 47.05 8.38 33.29
N ALA A 160 46.51 8.14 34.50
CA ALA A 160 45.58 7.07 34.72
C ALA A 160 44.23 7.32 34.02
N ALA A 161 43.75 8.57 33.96
CA ALA A 161 42.58 8.93 33.21
C ALA A 161 42.79 8.78 31.69
N MET A 162 43.93 9.16 31.16
CA MET A 162 44.36 8.94 29.77
C MET A 162 44.42 7.44 29.41
N ALA A 163 44.78 6.59 30.37
CA ALA A 163 44.92 5.15 30.22
C ALA A 163 43.55 4.43 30.04
N THR A 164 42.42 5.13 30.15
CA THR A 164 41.07 4.54 30.01
C THR A 164 40.76 4.30 28.53
N LEU A 165 41.12 3.12 28.03
CA LEU A 165 40.92 2.72 26.64
C LEU A 165 39.73 1.77 26.49
N PRO A 166 38.99 1.80 25.36
CA PRO A 166 37.83 0.93 25.12
C PRO A 166 38.18 -0.57 25.08
N ASP A 167 39.39 -0.90 24.65
CA ASP A 167 39.86 -2.28 24.62
C ASP A 167 40.40 -2.70 25.99
N GLN A 168 39.83 -3.76 26.56
CA GLN A 168 40.16 -4.22 27.92
C GLN A 168 41.64 -4.64 28.06
N GLN A 169 42.25 -5.18 27.04
CA GLN A 169 43.64 -5.60 27.07
C GLN A 169 44.57 -4.39 27.04
N LEU A 170 44.37 -3.44 26.12
CA LEU A 170 45.12 -2.20 26.04
C LEU A 170 44.95 -1.37 27.31
N ASN A 171 43.74 -1.31 27.85
CA ASN A 171 43.43 -0.61 29.11
C ASN A 171 44.24 -1.18 30.31
N ARG A 172 44.30 -2.50 30.48
CA ARG A 172 45.11 -3.12 31.52
C ARG A 172 46.59 -2.83 31.36
N GLN A 173 47.12 -2.89 30.10
CA GLN A 173 48.53 -2.57 29.82
C GLN A 173 48.85 -1.10 30.09
N ALA A 174 47.97 -0.17 29.72
CA ALA A 174 48.17 1.25 30.00
C ALA A 174 48.14 1.56 31.52
N LEU A 175 47.27 0.93 32.27
CA LEU A 175 47.24 1.03 33.73
C LEU A 175 48.50 0.41 34.38
N ALA A 176 49.01 -0.71 33.86
CA ALA A 176 50.25 -1.33 34.31
C ALA A 176 51.47 -0.43 34.08
N VAL A 177 51.58 0.20 32.88
CA VAL A 177 52.62 1.18 32.61
C VAL A 177 52.53 2.40 33.54
N THR A 178 51.29 2.91 33.77
CA THR A 178 51.09 4.01 34.71
C THR A 178 51.48 3.63 36.18
N ALA A 179 51.19 2.38 36.58
CA ALA A 179 51.59 1.85 37.87
C ALA A 179 53.09 1.69 38.00
N LEU A 180 53.80 1.27 36.96
CA LEU A 180 55.26 1.27 36.88
C LEU A 180 55.82 2.68 37.07
N GLY A 181 55.28 3.69 36.39
CA GLY A 181 55.67 5.09 36.55
C GLY A 181 55.45 5.58 38.02
N ARG A 182 54.38 5.17 38.66
CA ARG A 182 54.15 5.45 40.09
C ARG A 182 55.19 4.76 40.97
N SER A 183 55.58 3.52 40.67
CA SER A 183 56.63 2.82 41.38
C SER A 183 57.97 3.55 41.24
N ARG A 184 58.30 4.02 40.01
CA ARG A 184 59.47 4.85 39.77
C ARG A 184 59.43 6.20 40.50
N GLU A 185 58.25 6.80 40.64
CA GLU A 185 58.03 8.00 41.44
C GLU A 185 58.37 7.74 42.93
N LEU A 186 57.92 6.61 43.49
CA LEU A 186 58.28 6.22 44.86
C LEU A 186 59.80 6.00 45.03
N LEU A 187 60.50 5.51 44.00
CA LEU A 187 61.94 5.45 43.99
C LEU A 187 62.53 6.86 44.02
N GLY A 188 61.95 7.83 43.31
CA GLY A 188 62.35 9.24 43.35
C GLY A 188 62.10 9.92 44.69
N GLN A 189 61.04 9.51 45.40
CA GLN A 189 60.81 9.96 46.81
C GLN A 189 61.83 9.38 47.73
N THR A 190 62.20 8.12 47.56
CA THR A 190 63.27 7.45 48.34
C THR A 190 64.60 8.20 48.15
N ASP A 191 64.94 8.53 46.92
CA ASP A 191 66.14 9.31 46.61
C ASP A 191 66.14 10.70 47.26
N ALA A 192 65.02 11.42 47.21
CA ALA A 192 64.92 12.75 47.79
C ALA A 192 65.06 12.72 49.33
N LEU A 193 64.38 11.75 50.01
CA LEU A 193 64.54 11.54 51.46
C LEU A 193 66.01 11.23 51.88
N LEU A 194 66.60 10.27 51.12
CA LEU A 194 67.98 9.88 51.38
C LEU A 194 68.96 11.03 51.16
N ALA A 195 68.81 11.76 50.04
CA ALA A 195 69.65 12.90 49.72
C ALA A 195 69.57 13.97 50.73
N GLY A 196 68.39 14.27 51.29
CA GLY A 196 68.26 15.17 52.47
C GLY A 196 68.92 14.66 53.70
N ALA A 197 68.79 13.37 54.00
CA ALA A 197 69.40 12.77 55.20
C ALA A 197 70.96 12.71 55.10
N LEU A 198 71.47 12.40 53.86
CA LEU A 198 72.90 12.43 53.59
C LEU A 198 73.49 13.86 53.74
N ALA A 199 72.78 14.86 53.22
CA ALA A 199 73.22 16.27 53.27
C ALA A 199 73.19 16.77 54.76
N ALA A 200 72.24 16.35 55.57
CA ALA A 200 72.15 16.69 56.96
C ALA A 200 73.00 15.79 57.89
N GLY A 201 73.54 14.69 57.36
CA GLY A 201 74.29 13.69 58.12
C GLY A 201 73.44 12.77 58.99
N ARG A 202 72.11 12.93 59.02
CA ARG A 202 71.17 12.15 59.82
C ARG A 202 69.73 12.24 59.23
N PHE A 203 68.89 11.26 59.52
CA PHE A 203 67.48 11.34 59.32
C PHE A 203 66.82 12.31 60.29
N ALA A 204 65.80 13.07 59.89
CA ALA A 204 64.91 13.76 60.83
C ALA A 204 63.89 12.79 61.42
N ASP A 205 63.12 13.28 62.43
CA ASP A 205 62.11 12.46 63.05
C ASP A 205 61.05 12.02 62.07
N GLY A 206 60.81 10.70 61.96
CA GLY A 206 59.89 10.09 61.04
C GLY A 206 60.37 9.85 59.60
N GLU A 207 61.46 10.51 59.18
CA GLU A 207 61.96 10.37 57.77
C GLU A 207 62.43 8.92 57.45
N HIS A 208 63.10 8.24 58.37
CA HIS A 208 63.52 6.87 58.18
C HIS A 208 62.29 5.93 58.04
N ALA A 209 61.28 6.11 58.90
CA ALA A 209 60.04 5.32 58.80
C ALA A 209 59.33 5.56 57.49
N GLN A 210 59.26 6.80 56.98
CA GLN A 210 58.69 7.15 55.69
C GLN A 210 59.51 6.55 54.56
N LEU A 211 60.84 6.56 54.63
CA LEU A 211 61.75 5.96 53.61
C LEU A 211 61.49 4.43 53.53
N VAL A 212 61.45 3.73 54.69
CA VAL A 212 61.15 2.30 54.74
C VAL A 212 59.80 1.97 54.13
N GLN A 213 58.78 2.73 54.44
CA GLN A 213 57.45 2.56 53.86
C GLN A 213 57.45 2.83 52.40
N THR A 214 58.13 3.87 51.93
CA THR A 214 58.23 4.24 50.52
C THR A 214 58.91 3.15 49.72
N ILE A 215 60.03 2.57 50.21
CA ILE A 215 60.70 1.43 49.56
C ILE A 215 59.77 0.21 49.48
N GLY A 216 59.07 -0.11 50.58
CA GLY A 216 58.11 -1.21 50.59
C GLY A 216 56.99 -1.04 49.56
N ASN A 217 56.39 0.16 49.53
CA ASN A 217 55.33 0.50 48.56
C ASN A 217 55.83 0.48 47.11
N GLN A 218 57.07 0.97 46.87
CA GLN A 218 57.70 0.95 45.56
C GLN A 218 57.88 -0.47 45.03
N ARG A 219 58.40 -1.39 45.84
CA ARG A 219 58.61 -2.78 45.47
C ARG A 219 57.28 -3.51 45.21
N PHE A 220 56.32 -3.36 46.13
CA PHE A 220 55.00 -3.95 45.98
C PHE A 220 54.27 -3.47 44.72
N LEU A 221 54.30 -2.16 44.45
CA LEU A 221 53.68 -1.59 43.28
C LEU A 221 54.35 -2.05 41.96
N ALA A 222 55.71 -2.14 41.95
CA ALA A 222 56.45 -2.65 40.82
C ALA A 222 56.09 -4.10 40.52
N GLU A 223 56.08 -4.97 41.54
CA GLU A 223 55.75 -6.39 41.39
C GLU A 223 54.32 -6.58 40.82
N THR A 224 53.34 -5.84 41.39
CA THR A 224 51.98 -5.88 40.92
C THR A 224 51.82 -5.40 39.49
N ALA A 225 52.45 -4.26 39.15
CA ALA A 225 52.37 -3.72 37.78
C ALA A 225 53.03 -4.62 36.74
N VAL A 226 54.18 -5.26 37.09
CA VAL A 226 54.86 -6.21 36.21
C VAL A 226 54.03 -7.47 35.99
N ALA A 227 53.29 -7.94 36.99
CA ALA A 227 52.39 -9.08 36.83
C ALA A 227 51.29 -8.85 35.75
N ASP A 228 50.85 -7.61 35.59
CA ASP A 228 49.84 -7.19 34.63
C ASP A 228 50.37 -6.90 33.22
N LEU A 229 51.73 -6.91 33.06
CA LEU A 229 52.34 -6.74 31.72
C LEU A 229 52.19 -7.99 30.86
N PRO A 230 52.15 -7.83 29.51
CA PRO A 230 52.31 -8.94 28.57
C PRO A 230 53.61 -9.71 28.79
N ASP A 231 53.61 -11.00 28.48
CA ASP A 231 54.77 -11.86 28.70
C ASP A 231 56.10 -11.33 28.12
N ALA A 232 56.02 -10.80 26.91
CA ALA A 232 57.18 -10.24 26.22
C ALA A 232 57.73 -9.00 26.96
N ASP A 233 56.81 -8.12 27.43
CA ASP A 233 57.16 -6.89 28.15
C ASP A 233 57.65 -7.22 29.58
N ARG A 234 57.03 -8.22 30.21
CA ARG A 234 57.50 -8.76 31.53
C ARG A 234 58.91 -9.32 31.42
N ALA A 235 59.22 -10.10 30.37
CA ALA A 235 60.58 -10.58 30.13
C ALA A 235 61.56 -9.42 29.84
N GLY A 236 61.08 -8.36 29.19
CA GLY A 236 61.88 -7.11 29.03
C GLY A 236 62.21 -6.45 30.35
N TYR A 237 61.24 -6.30 31.22
CA TYR A 237 61.43 -5.76 32.59
C TYR A 237 62.39 -6.63 33.41
N GLN A 238 62.29 -7.95 33.36
CA GLN A 238 63.19 -8.90 34.05
C GLN A 238 64.65 -8.70 33.61
N ARG A 239 64.92 -8.63 32.30
CA ARG A 239 66.28 -8.33 31.81
C ARG A 239 66.79 -6.97 32.28
N LEU A 240 65.87 -5.98 32.43
CA LEU A 240 66.24 -4.68 32.91
C LEU A 240 66.70 -4.76 34.37
N THR A 241 65.97 -5.51 35.22
CA THR A 241 66.30 -5.68 36.63
C THR A 241 67.54 -6.57 36.92
N GLU A 242 68.01 -7.34 35.96
CA GLU A 242 69.23 -8.11 35.99
C GLU A 242 70.51 -7.23 35.81
N GLN A 243 70.35 -5.97 35.41
CA GLN A 243 71.50 -5.07 35.23
C GLN A 243 72.16 -4.75 36.58
N GLU A 244 73.47 -4.59 36.57
CA GLU A 244 74.27 -4.38 37.77
C GLU A 244 73.79 -3.17 38.60
N ALA A 245 73.34 -2.08 37.95
CA ALA A 245 72.83 -0.89 38.62
C ALA A 245 71.61 -1.21 39.51
N PHE A 246 70.67 -2.06 39.02
CA PHE A 246 69.51 -2.50 39.82
C PHE A 246 69.93 -3.35 40.99
N GLY A 247 70.87 -4.29 40.83
CA GLY A 247 71.38 -5.11 41.92
C GLY A 247 72.05 -4.26 43.03
N ARG A 248 72.91 -3.30 42.64
CA ARG A 248 73.55 -2.37 43.56
C ARG A 248 72.51 -1.50 44.29
N LEU A 249 71.56 -0.90 43.56
CA LEU A 249 70.54 -0.06 44.18
C LEU A 249 69.73 -0.85 45.19
N ARG A 250 69.32 -2.08 44.84
CA ARG A 250 68.55 -2.96 45.71
C ARG A 250 69.29 -3.35 46.96
N ALA A 251 70.56 -3.67 46.84
CA ALA A 251 71.41 -3.98 48.00
C ALA A 251 71.55 -2.75 48.94
N MET A 252 71.66 -1.54 48.39
CA MET A 252 71.69 -0.30 49.19
C MET A 252 70.32 -0.03 49.85
N GLN A 253 69.19 -0.28 49.15
CA GLN A 253 67.86 -0.20 49.77
C GLN A 253 67.71 -1.20 50.91
N ASP A 254 68.17 -2.45 50.75
CA ASP A 254 68.13 -3.46 51.83
C ASP A 254 68.96 -3.06 53.00
N THR A 255 70.11 -2.42 52.83
CA THR A 255 70.95 -1.84 53.90
C THR A 255 70.17 -0.72 54.62
N LEU A 256 69.43 0.15 53.87
CA LEU A 256 68.62 1.22 54.46
C LEU A 256 67.42 0.67 55.23
N LEU A 257 66.83 -0.41 54.83
CA LEU A 257 65.72 -1.08 55.52
C LEU A 257 66.17 -1.71 56.82
N ALA A 258 67.41 -2.22 56.87
CA ALA A 258 67.99 -2.84 58.07
C ALA A 258 68.60 -1.81 59.06
N ALA A 259 68.71 -0.53 58.69
CA ALA A 259 69.40 0.51 59.47
C ALA A 259 68.57 0.92 60.70
N ASP A 260 69.30 1.38 61.76
CA ASP A 260 68.68 1.97 62.91
C ASP A 260 68.16 3.39 62.60
N ARG A 261 67.01 3.77 63.20
CA ARG A 261 66.28 5.04 62.97
C ARG A 261 67.08 6.30 63.23
N SER A 262 68.05 6.23 64.12
CA SER A 262 68.83 7.38 64.59
C SER A 262 70.22 7.46 63.93
N ALA A 263 70.60 6.50 63.14
CA ALA A 263 71.92 6.41 62.53
C ALA A 263 72.12 7.35 61.36
N ARG A 264 73.36 7.70 61.08
CA ARG A 264 73.70 8.23 59.73
C ARG A 264 73.35 7.22 58.62
N PRO A 265 72.78 7.69 57.51
CA PRO A 265 72.50 6.77 56.42
C PRO A 265 73.70 5.88 56.09
N PRO A 266 73.57 4.53 56.09
CA PRO A 266 74.71 3.60 55.97
C PRO A 266 75.05 3.31 54.50
N VAL A 267 74.84 4.24 53.62
CA VAL A 267 75.10 4.09 52.16
C VAL A 267 76.00 5.24 51.69
N ASP A 268 76.81 4.91 50.71
CA ASP A 268 77.67 5.92 50.02
C ASP A 268 76.83 6.77 49.10
N GLY A 269 76.82 8.09 49.29
CA GLY A 269 76.01 9.04 48.54
C GLY A 269 76.30 9.02 47.01
N PRO A 270 77.57 9.15 46.60
CA PRO A 270 77.95 9.03 45.20
C PRO A 270 77.55 7.69 44.53
N ALA A 271 77.78 6.58 45.21
CA ALA A 271 77.40 5.25 44.67
C ALA A 271 75.86 5.10 44.57
N TRP A 272 75.12 5.62 45.56
CA TRP A 272 73.64 5.68 45.48
C TRP A 272 73.19 6.51 44.28
N GLN A 273 73.70 7.72 44.13
CA GLN A 273 73.34 8.64 43.05
C GLN A 273 73.57 8.01 41.68
N ALA A 274 74.78 7.45 41.44
CA ALA A 274 75.08 6.81 40.18
C ALA A 274 74.15 5.62 39.85
N SER A 275 73.87 4.78 40.87
CA SER A 275 72.96 3.64 40.67
C SER A 275 71.50 4.08 40.49
N TYR A 276 71.07 5.09 41.27
CA TYR A 276 69.74 5.68 41.16
C TYR A 276 69.51 6.31 39.79
N GLU A 277 70.41 7.14 39.30
CA GLU A 277 70.28 7.80 37.99
C GLU A 277 70.23 6.77 36.84
N ALA A 278 71.06 5.73 36.88
CA ALA A 278 71.05 4.67 35.89
C ALA A 278 69.75 3.88 35.89
N VAL A 279 69.23 3.51 37.08
CA VAL A 279 67.98 2.79 37.23
C VAL A 279 66.80 3.66 36.85
N GLN A 280 66.76 4.91 37.27
CA GLN A 280 65.70 5.87 36.97
C GLN A 280 65.59 6.10 35.43
N GLN A 281 66.73 6.26 34.76
CA GLN A 281 66.70 6.43 33.30
C GLN A 281 66.25 5.16 32.60
N ALA A 282 66.78 4.00 33.00
CA ALA A 282 66.41 2.71 32.38
C ALA A 282 64.91 2.38 32.56
N LEU A 283 64.31 2.64 33.73
CA LEU A 283 62.90 2.49 33.99
C LEU A 283 62.06 3.45 33.15
N ARG A 284 62.52 4.72 33.06
CA ARG A 284 61.83 5.72 32.24
C ARG A 284 61.85 5.36 30.77
N ASP A 285 62.98 4.93 30.22
CA ASP A 285 63.08 4.51 28.80
C ASP A 285 62.19 3.30 28.53
N PHE A 286 62.14 2.35 29.48
CA PHE A 286 61.23 1.21 29.39
C PHE A 286 59.75 1.64 29.37
N GLU A 287 59.33 2.50 30.31
CA GLU A 287 57.96 3.01 30.41
C GLU A 287 57.56 3.73 29.12
N LEU A 288 58.41 4.61 28.58
CA LEU A 288 58.17 5.34 27.35
C LEU A 288 58.08 4.38 26.14
N ALA A 289 58.95 3.37 26.05
CA ALA A 289 58.88 2.34 25.01
C ALA A 289 57.60 1.53 25.08
N GLN A 290 57.12 1.21 26.28
CA GLN A 290 55.83 0.54 26.46
C GLN A 290 54.66 1.44 26.07
N ALA A 291 54.71 2.72 26.44
CA ALA A 291 53.66 3.69 26.04
C ALA A 291 53.62 3.88 24.52
N ASP A 292 54.77 3.99 23.85
CA ASP A 292 54.83 4.02 22.37
C ASP A 292 54.26 2.75 21.73
N GLY A 293 54.65 1.58 22.26
CA GLY A 293 54.13 0.29 21.78
C GLY A 293 52.60 0.16 21.96
N LEU A 294 52.02 0.75 23.04
CA LEU A 294 50.56 0.81 23.23
C LEU A 294 49.90 1.71 22.17
N ALA A 295 50.50 2.90 21.94
CA ALA A 295 49.97 3.81 20.91
C ALA A 295 50.03 3.21 19.49
N GLU A 296 51.15 2.50 19.17
CA GLU A 296 51.26 1.80 17.90
C GLU A 296 50.28 0.63 17.76
N ARG A 297 50.02 -0.11 18.82
CA ARG A 297 49.03 -1.23 18.84
C ARG A 297 47.56 -0.74 18.80
N SER A 298 47.26 0.46 19.27
CA SER A 298 45.91 1.04 19.23
C SER A 298 45.46 1.34 17.81
N VAL A 299 46.35 1.80 16.91
CA VAL A 299 45.99 2.18 15.53
C VAL A 299 45.45 1.01 14.71
N PRO A 300 46.10 -0.15 14.58
CA PRO A 300 45.52 -1.24 13.79
C PRO A 300 44.24 -1.79 14.40
N LEU A 301 44.06 -1.68 15.69
CA LEU A 301 42.81 -2.06 16.37
C LEU A 301 41.68 -1.08 15.97
N ALA A 302 41.94 0.23 16.06
CA ALA A 302 41.04 1.27 15.62
C ALA A 302 40.61 1.09 14.15
N VAL A 303 41.59 0.91 13.26
CA VAL A 303 41.35 0.68 11.83
C VAL A 303 40.50 -0.58 11.63
N ARG A 304 40.77 -1.67 12.35
CA ARG A 304 39.97 -2.89 12.27
C ARG A 304 38.52 -2.66 12.71
N VAL A 305 38.30 -1.91 13.77
CA VAL A 305 36.97 -1.55 14.26
C VAL A 305 36.26 -0.67 13.23
N LEU A 306 36.92 0.34 12.69
CA LEU A 306 36.37 1.23 11.65
C LEU A 306 36.03 0.48 10.36
N VAL A 307 36.92 -0.43 9.92
CA VAL A 307 36.64 -1.27 8.72
C VAL A 307 35.42 -2.19 8.95
N ARG A 308 35.32 -2.82 10.12
CA ARG A 308 34.13 -3.62 10.49
C ARG A 308 32.88 -2.78 10.53
N LEU A 309 32.95 -1.58 11.09
CA LEU A 309 31.84 -0.63 11.15
C LEU A 309 31.41 -0.19 9.75
N ALA A 310 32.41 0.17 8.89
CA ALA A 310 32.15 0.54 7.49
C ALA A 310 31.50 -0.61 6.71
N ALA A 311 32.01 -1.83 6.88
CA ALA A 311 31.44 -3.03 6.26
C ALA A 311 30.01 -3.31 6.75
N ALA A 312 29.77 -3.24 8.06
CA ALA A 312 28.45 -3.40 8.65
C ALA A 312 27.49 -2.28 8.20
N GLY A 313 27.98 -1.05 8.13
CA GLY A 313 27.25 0.11 7.63
C GLY A 313 26.83 -0.06 6.17
N LEU A 314 27.76 -0.48 5.32
CA LEU A 314 27.50 -0.74 3.90
C LEU A 314 26.50 -1.89 3.71
N LEU A 315 26.66 -2.96 4.48
CA LEU A 315 25.73 -4.10 4.45
C LEU A 315 24.33 -3.68 4.90
N GLY A 316 24.24 -2.91 6.00
CA GLY A 316 22.99 -2.38 6.50
C GLY A 316 22.30 -1.45 5.49
N LEU A 317 23.06 -0.52 4.90
CA LEU A 317 22.56 0.37 3.86
C LEU A 317 22.05 -0.41 2.64
N THR A 318 22.83 -1.41 2.20
CA THR A 318 22.42 -2.28 1.09
C THR A 318 21.15 -3.03 1.40
N ALA A 319 21.01 -3.58 2.62
CA ALA A 319 19.80 -4.26 3.06
C ALA A 319 18.58 -3.31 3.07
N VAL A 320 18.75 -2.07 3.54
CA VAL A 320 17.69 -1.04 3.50
C VAL A 320 17.30 -0.71 2.07
N VAL A 321 18.27 -0.48 1.17
CA VAL A 321 18.01 -0.18 -0.24
C VAL A 321 17.26 -1.35 -0.92
N VAL A 322 17.72 -2.58 -0.71
CA VAL A 322 17.04 -3.78 -1.25
C VAL A 322 15.62 -3.88 -0.70
N ALA A 323 15.43 -3.71 0.61
CA ALA A 323 14.11 -3.73 1.22
C ALA A 323 13.17 -2.67 0.62
N VAL A 324 13.65 -1.44 0.43
CA VAL A 324 12.89 -0.35 -0.20
C VAL A 324 12.53 -0.69 -1.64
N VAL A 325 13.50 -1.18 -2.43
CA VAL A 325 13.28 -1.54 -3.84
C VAL A 325 12.25 -2.67 -3.97
N VAL A 326 12.41 -3.73 -3.17
CA VAL A 326 11.45 -4.86 -3.14
C VAL A 326 10.06 -4.37 -2.73
N ALA A 327 9.99 -3.59 -1.67
CA ALA A 327 8.74 -3.06 -1.15
C ALA A 327 8.02 -2.14 -2.16
N LEU A 328 8.77 -1.27 -2.85
CA LEU A 328 8.21 -0.41 -3.90
C LEU A 328 7.75 -1.23 -5.13
N ARG A 329 8.51 -2.26 -5.52
CA ARG A 329 8.10 -3.16 -6.62
C ARG A 329 6.84 -3.93 -6.29
N VAL A 330 6.80 -4.56 -5.12
CA VAL A 330 5.62 -5.31 -4.66
C VAL A 330 4.42 -4.38 -4.51
N GLY A 331 4.61 -3.23 -3.85
CA GLY A 331 3.54 -2.26 -3.65
C GLY A 331 2.96 -1.72 -4.97
N ARG A 332 3.82 -1.38 -5.94
CA ARG A 332 3.38 -0.94 -7.28
C ARG A 332 2.66 -2.05 -8.04
N SER A 333 3.19 -3.27 -8.03
CA SER A 333 2.56 -4.42 -8.67
C SER A 333 1.18 -4.70 -8.10
N LEU A 334 1.05 -4.71 -6.77
CA LEU A 334 -0.23 -4.92 -6.09
C LEU A 334 -1.25 -3.81 -6.41
N ALA A 335 -0.81 -2.54 -6.32
CA ALA A 335 -1.66 -1.39 -6.64
C ALA A 335 -2.14 -1.40 -8.09
N GLN A 336 -1.28 -1.74 -9.06
CA GLN A 336 -1.63 -1.83 -10.47
C GLN A 336 -2.66 -2.93 -10.73
N ARG A 337 -2.47 -4.13 -10.17
CA ARG A 337 -3.40 -5.25 -10.33
C ARG A 337 -4.76 -4.96 -9.72
N LEU A 338 -4.82 -4.40 -8.51
CA LEU A 338 -6.08 -4.01 -7.87
C LEU A 338 -6.81 -2.89 -8.64
N THR A 339 -6.05 -1.93 -9.17
CA THR A 339 -6.62 -0.87 -10.00
C THR A 339 -7.18 -1.46 -11.29
N GLY A 340 -6.51 -2.43 -11.90
CA GLY A 340 -6.99 -3.13 -13.10
C GLY A 340 -8.32 -3.85 -12.87
N VAL A 341 -8.45 -4.62 -11.78
CA VAL A 341 -9.72 -5.29 -11.42
C VAL A 341 -10.83 -4.27 -11.19
N ARG A 342 -10.54 -3.19 -10.44
CA ARG A 342 -11.52 -2.12 -10.20
C ARG A 342 -11.99 -1.47 -11.50
N THR A 343 -11.06 -1.11 -12.39
CA THR A 343 -11.40 -0.45 -13.66
C THR A 343 -12.23 -1.36 -14.54
N ALA A 344 -11.85 -2.64 -14.67
CA ALA A 344 -12.61 -3.62 -15.42
C ALA A 344 -14.04 -3.82 -14.86
N ALA A 345 -14.18 -3.80 -13.53
CA ALA A 345 -15.49 -3.92 -12.88
C ALA A 345 -16.39 -2.72 -13.14
N LEU A 346 -15.85 -1.51 -13.08
CA LEU A 346 -16.60 -0.28 -13.35
C LEU A 346 -16.96 -0.20 -14.84
N GLU A 347 -16.04 -0.48 -15.75
CA GLU A 347 -16.29 -0.48 -17.20
C GLU A 347 -17.38 -1.48 -17.59
N MET A 348 -17.37 -2.67 -16.96
CA MET A 348 -18.42 -3.67 -17.19
C MET A 348 -19.79 -3.18 -16.72
N ALA A 349 -19.86 -2.60 -15.53
CA ALA A 349 -21.13 -2.16 -14.93
C ALA A 349 -21.71 -0.92 -15.60
N GLU A 350 -20.86 0.07 -15.93
CA GLU A 350 -21.33 1.38 -16.39
C GLU A 350 -21.47 1.48 -17.90
N HIS A 351 -20.68 0.71 -18.68
CA HIS A 351 -20.63 0.84 -20.12
C HIS A 351 -20.96 -0.45 -20.86
N ARG A 352 -20.22 -1.54 -20.62
CA ARG A 352 -20.35 -2.76 -21.45
C ARG A 352 -21.68 -3.49 -21.28
N LEU A 353 -22.11 -3.74 -20.05
CA LEU A 353 -23.36 -4.46 -19.83
C LEU A 353 -24.59 -3.68 -20.34
N PRO A 354 -24.72 -2.37 -20.11
CA PRO A 354 -25.81 -1.59 -20.71
C PRO A 354 -25.76 -1.58 -22.25
N ASP A 355 -24.59 -1.48 -22.86
CA ASP A 355 -24.45 -1.52 -24.31
C ASP A 355 -24.86 -2.88 -24.89
N VAL A 356 -24.41 -3.98 -24.29
CA VAL A 356 -24.80 -5.35 -24.65
C VAL A 356 -26.32 -5.50 -24.60
N VAL A 357 -26.99 -5.03 -23.54
CA VAL A 357 -28.45 -5.08 -23.42
C VAL A 357 -29.12 -4.24 -24.51
N ALA A 358 -28.60 -3.04 -24.81
CA ALA A 358 -29.15 -2.18 -25.84
C ALA A 358 -29.01 -2.81 -27.24
N ARG A 359 -27.88 -3.43 -27.56
CA ARG A 359 -27.65 -4.15 -28.83
C ARG A 359 -28.54 -5.38 -28.97
N LEU A 360 -28.69 -6.17 -27.93
CA LEU A 360 -29.60 -7.31 -27.88
C LEU A 360 -31.06 -6.89 -28.13
N ARG A 361 -31.51 -5.76 -27.57
CA ARG A 361 -32.85 -5.19 -27.81
C ARG A 361 -33.05 -4.78 -29.28
N ARG A 362 -31.99 -4.30 -29.94
CA ARG A 362 -32.04 -3.99 -31.40
C ARG A 362 -32.01 -5.22 -32.31
N GLY A 363 -31.81 -6.41 -31.75
CA GLY A 363 -31.80 -7.65 -32.51
C GLY A 363 -30.42 -8.12 -32.96
N GLU A 364 -29.36 -7.49 -32.53
CA GLU A 364 -27.99 -7.87 -32.85
C GLU A 364 -27.59 -9.17 -32.12
N GLN A 365 -26.82 -10.03 -32.77
CA GLN A 365 -26.23 -11.19 -32.14
C GLN A 365 -25.01 -10.77 -31.33
N VAL A 366 -24.97 -11.15 -30.07
CA VAL A 366 -23.86 -10.83 -29.14
C VAL A 366 -23.12 -12.10 -28.75
N ASP A 367 -21.79 -12.10 -29.00
CA ASP A 367 -20.89 -13.18 -28.61
C ASP A 367 -20.39 -12.95 -27.18
N VAL A 368 -20.84 -13.79 -26.25
CA VAL A 368 -20.46 -13.74 -24.84
C VAL A 368 -18.95 -13.76 -24.63
N ALA A 369 -18.19 -14.50 -25.45
CA ALA A 369 -16.74 -14.61 -25.30
C ALA A 369 -16.02 -13.32 -25.70
N ARG A 370 -16.56 -12.55 -26.63
CA ARG A 370 -16.03 -11.25 -27.05
C ARG A 370 -16.36 -10.12 -26.09
N GLU A 371 -17.56 -10.15 -25.52
CA GLU A 371 -18.02 -9.09 -24.61
C GLU A 371 -17.50 -9.26 -23.17
N ALA A 372 -17.13 -10.49 -22.80
CA ALA A 372 -16.56 -10.82 -21.49
C ALA A 372 -15.13 -11.37 -21.62
N PRO A 373 -14.15 -10.56 -22.07
CA PRO A 373 -12.76 -11.01 -22.16
C PRO A 373 -12.21 -11.37 -20.77
N PRO A 374 -11.47 -12.49 -20.63
CA PRO A 374 -10.97 -12.91 -19.34
C PRO A 374 -9.89 -11.96 -18.82
N LEU A 375 -9.95 -11.64 -17.53
CA LEU A 375 -8.90 -10.95 -16.82
C LEU A 375 -7.86 -11.98 -16.36
N GLU A 376 -6.60 -11.78 -16.75
CA GLU A 376 -5.48 -12.65 -16.38
C GLU A 376 -4.59 -11.96 -15.34
N TYR A 377 -4.68 -12.38 -14.08
CA TYR A 377 -3.92 -11.82 -12.95
C TYR A 377 -3.09 -12.85 -12.17
N GLY A 378 -2.72 -13.95 -12.78
CA GLY A 378 -1.91 -14.99 -12.16
C GLY A 378 -2.70 -15.96 -11.25
N ALA A 379 -1.98 -16.68 -10.36
CA ALA A 379 -2.55 -17.76 -9.54
C ALA A 379 -2.76 -17.39 -8.05
N ASP A 380 -2.39 -16.17 -7.66
CA ASP A 380 -2.53 -15.63 -6.30
C ASP A 380 -3.99 -15.27 -5.93
N GLU A 381 -4.20 -14.71 -4.76
CA GLU A 381 -5.52 -14.30 -4.25
C GLU A 381 -6.18 -13.26 -5.16
N ILE A 382 -5.40 -12.34 -5.74
CA ILE A 382 -5.90 -11.35 -6.70
C ILE A 382 -6.34 -12.05 -7.99
N GLY A 383 -5.59 -13.06 -8.43
CA GLY A 383 -5.97 -13.91 -9.54
C GLY A 383 -7.25 -14.72 -9.26
N GLN A 384 -7.49 -15.15 -8.02
CA GLN A 384 -8.76 -15.78 -7.62
C GLN A 384 -9.92 -14.80 -7.72
N VAL A 385 -9.75 -13.56 -7.26
CA VAL A 385 -10.76 -12.50 -7.42
C VAL A 385 -11.02 -12.21 -8.90
N GLY A 386 -9.97 -12.15 -9.72
CA GLY A 386 -10.08 -11.98 -11.17
C GLY A 386 -10.87 -13.12 -11.84
N ARG A 387 -10.63 -14.37 -11.45
CA ARG A 387 -11.39 -15.53 -11.94
C ARG A 387 -12.86 -15.50 -11.51
N ALA A 388 -13.12 -15.17 -10.24
CA ALA A 388 -14.49 -15.01 -9.74
C ALA A 388 -15.22 -13.87 -10.47
N PHE A 389 -14.54 -12.77 -10.75
CA PHE A 389 -15.09 -11.67 -11.53
C PHE A 389 -15.38 -12.08 -12.99
N ASN A 390 -14.49 -12.83 -13.63
CA ASN A 390 -14.71 -13.37 -14.98
C ASN A 390 -15.97 -14.26 -15.05
N GLU A 391 -16.23 -15.04 -14.00
CA GLU A 391 -17.43 -15.88 -13.94
C GLU A 391 -18.70 -15.04 -13.77
N VAL A 392 -18.66 -14.03 -12.88
CA VAL A 392 -19.77 -13.09 -12.71
C VAL A 392 -20.06 -12.34 -14.01
N GLN A 393 -19.03 -11.87 -14.69
CA GLN A 393 -19.13 -11.16 -15.97
C GLN A 393 -19.79 -12.04 -17.04
N ARG A 394 -19.31 -13.27 -17.21
CA ARG A 394 -19.91 -14.23 -18.16
C ARG A 394 -21.35 -14.55 -17.82
N THR A 395 -21.66 -14.75 -16.56
CA THR A 395 -23.02 -15.05 -16.08
C THR A 395 -23.96 -13.87 -16.33
N ALA A 396 -23.51 -12.64 -16.07
CA ALA A 396 -24.32 -11.43 -16.31
C ALA A 396 -24.64 -11.25 -17.82
N VAL A 397 -23.64 -11.44 -18.70
CA VAL A 397 -23.88 -11.35 -20.15
C VAL A 397 -24.78 -12.48 -20.64
N ARG A 398 -24.60 -13.72 -20.17
CA ARG A 398 -25.49 -14.84 -20.51
C ARG A 398 -26.93 -14.57 -20.07
N ALA A 399 -27.12 -14.15 -18.83
CA ALA A 399 -28.46 -13.83 -18.32
C ALA A 399 -29.16 -12.75 -19.16
N ALA A 400 -28.43 -11.73 -19.63
CA ALA A 400 -28.95 -10.71 -20.52
C ALA A 400 -29.36 -11.28 -21.89
N VAL A 401 -28.57 -12.20 -22.44
CA VAL A 401 -28.89 -12.88 -23.72
C VAL A 401 -30.11 -13.78 -23.53
N ASP A 402 -30.18 -14.56 -22.48
CA ASP A 402 -31.27 -15.50 -22.20
C ASP A 402 -32.58 -14.76 -21.98
N GLU A 403 -32.61 -13.63 -21.28
CA GLU A 403 -33.80 -12.80 -21.06
C GLU A 403 -34.40 -12.29 -22.37
N VAL A 404 -33.54 -11.74 -23.26
CA VAL A 404 -34.00 -11.22 -24.57
C VAL A 404 -34.50 -12.36 -25.47
N THR A 405 -33.84 -13.53 -25.43
CA THR A 405 -34.23 -14.71 -26.19
C THR A 405 -35.57 -15.24 -25.72
N LEU A 406 -35.80 -15.31 -24.43
CA LEU A 406 -37.07 -15.73 -23.80
C LEU A 406 -38.24 -14.81 -24.23
N ARG A 407 -38.05 -13.50 -24.19
CA ARG A 407 -39.05 -12.53 -24.61
C ARG A 407 -39.41 -12.67 -26.09
N ARG A 408 -38.44 -12.89 -26.96
CA ARG A 408 -38.70 -13.14 -28.38
C ARG A 408 -39.48 -14.44 -28.61
N GLY A 409 -39.08 -15.50 -27.91
CA GLY A 409 -39.80 -16.79 -27.99
C GLY A 409 -41.28 -16.69 -27.57
N LEU A 410 -41.56 -15.94 -26.51
CA LEU A 410 -42.94 -15.71 -26.04
C LEU A 410 -43.77 -14.99 -27.13
N ASN A 411 -43.26 -13.93 -27.74
CA ASN A 411 -43.95 -13.18 -28.77
C ASN A 411 -44.29 -14.07 -30.01
N GLU A 412 -43.35 -14.95 -30.38
CA GLU A 412 -43.55 -15.88 -31.51
C GLU A 412 -44.65 -16.92 -31.19
N VAL A 413 -44.70 -17.43 -29.98
CA VAL A 413 -45.76 -18.36 -29.52
C VAL A 413 -47.13 -17.68 -29.54
N PHE A 414 -47.24 -16.43 -29.07
CA PHE A 414 -48.50 -15.68 -29.13
C PHE A 414 -48.97 -15.45 -30.54
N LEU A 415 -48.10 -15.09 -31.49
CA LEU A 415 -48.43 -14.93 -32.91
C LEU A 415 -48.94 -16.24 -33.55
N ASN A 416 -48.31 -17.35 -33.22
CA ASN A 416 -48.72 -18.66 -33.75
C ASN A 416 -50.08 -19.10 -33.24
N ILE A 417 -50.36 -18.89 -31.91
CA ILE A 417 -51.66 -19.18 -31.33
C ILE A 417 -52.76 -18.33 -31.96
N ALA A 418 -52.52 -17.00 -32.06
CA ALA A 418 -53.50 -16.07 -32.64
C ALA A 418 -53.86 -16.41 -34.09
N ARG A 419 -52.86 -16.69 -34.96
CA ARG A 419 -53.09 -17.10 -36.33
C ARG A 419 -53.85 -18.40 -36.46
N ARG A 420 -53.56 -19.37 -35.59
CA ARG A 420 -54.29 -20.65 -35.58
C ARG A 420 -55.74 -20.48 -35.13
N SER A 421 -55.98 -19.64 -34.11
CA SER A 421 -57.35 -19.30 -33.65
C SER A 421 -58.14 -18.60 -34.72
N GLN A 422 -57.58 -17.58 -35.43
CA GLN A 422 -58.25 -16.92 -36.56
C GLN A 422 -58.63 -17.91 -37.67
N GLY A 423 -57.75 -18.85 -38.02
CA GLY A 423 -58.07 -19.86 -39.01
C GLY A 423 -59.18 -20.83 -38.63
N LEU A 424 -59.31 -21.12 -37.31
CA LEU A 424 -60.37 -21.97 -36.80
C LEU A 424 -61.71 -21.23 -36.79
N VAL A 425 -61.75 -20.01 -36.28
CA VAL A 425 -62.95 -19.17 -36.20
C VAL A 425 -63.46 -18.84 -37.60
N HIS A 426 -62.59 -18.55 -38.55
CA HIS A 426 -63.03 -18.31 -39.96
C HIS A 426 -63.71 -19.51 -40.58
N ARG A 427 -63.23 -20.74 -40.29
CA ARG A 427 -63.92 -21.97 -40.71
C ARG A 427 -65.27 -22.18 -40.00
N GLN A 428 -65.39 -21.82 -38.74
CA GLN A 428 -66.62 -21.89 -37.98
C GLN A 428 -67.69 -20.94 -38.56
N LEU A 429 -67.30 -19.66 -38.80
CA LEU A 429 -68.19 -18.66 -39.41
C LEU A 429 -68.67 -19.10 -40.79
N ALA A 430 -67.81 -19.68 -41.64
CA ALA A 430 -68.23 -20.22 -42.94
C ALA A 430 -69.11 -21.43 -42.86
N LEU A 431 -69.13 -22.18 -41.74
CA LEU A 431 -70.05 -23.24 -41.47
C LEU A 431 -71.40 -22.70 -40.99
N LEU A 432 -71.39 -21.71 -40.08
CA LEU A 432 -72.57 -21.05 -39.59
C LEU A 432 -73.35 -20.36 -40.71
N ASP A 433 -72.68 -19.59 -41.56
CA ASP A 433 -73.27 -18.94 -42.72
C ASP A 433 -73.94 -19.93 -43.70
N ARG A 434 -73.46 -21.18 -43.78
CA ARG A 434 -74.09 -22.24 -44.53
C ARG A 434 -75.35 -22.82 -43.82
N MET A 435 -75.31 -22.93 -42.48
CA MET A 435 -76.39 -23.43 -41.69
C MET A 435 -77.53 -22.43 -41.65
N GLU A 436 -77.24 -21.13 -41.47
CA GLU A 436 -78.23 -20.04 -41.52
C GLU A 436 -79.03 -20.02 -42.82
N ARG A 437 -78.38 -20.26 -43.97
CA ARG A 437 -78.98 -20.29 -45.30
C ARG A 437 -79.94 -21.50 -45.52
N HIS A 438 -79.81 -22.52 -44.67
CA HIS A 438 -80.63 -23.77 -44.86
C HIS A 438 -81.68 -23.98 -43.74
N THR A 439 -81.71 -23.07 -42.77
CA THR A 439 -82.64 -23.13 -41.63
C THR A 439 -83.86 -22.22 -41.93
N GLU A 440 -85.07 -22.82 -41.93
CA GLU A 440 -86.35 -22.13 -42.14
C GLU A 440 -87.09 -21.88 -40.83
N ASP A 441 -86.65 -22.47 -39.74
CA ASP A 441 -87.24 -22.31 -38.42
C ASP A 441 -86.75 -21.02 -37.73
N PRO A 442 -87.67 -20.09 -37.35
CA PRO A 442 -87.26 -18.82 -36.75
C PRO A 442 -86.56 -18.95 -35.39
N ASP A 443 -86.83 -19.98 -34.61
CA ASP A 443 -86.20 -20.16 -33.29
C ASP A 443 -84.77 -20.74 -33.44
N GLU A 444 -84.58 -21.72 -34.33
CA GLU A 444 -83.27 -22.24 -34.68
C GLU A 444 -82.38 -21.16 -35.35
N LEU A 445 -82.94 -20.30 -36.17
CA LEU A 445 -82.24 -19.19 -36.82
C LEU A 445 -81.76 -18.15 -35.76
N ALA A 446 -82.64 -17.91 -34.75
CA ALA A 446 -82.18 -17.01 -33.67
C ALA A 446 -81.08 -17.59 -32.80
N GLU A 447 -81.00 -18.92 -32.63
CA GLU A 447 -79.86 -19.57 -31.95
C GLU A 447 -78.59 -19.53 -32.80
N LEU A 448 -78.69 -19.75 -34.11
CA LEU A 448 -77.57 -19.67 -35.03
C LEU A 448 -77.03 -18.26 -35.07
N PHE A 449 -77.80 -17.22 -35.09
CA PHE A 449 -77.35 -15.82 -34.96
C PHE A 449 -76.59 -15.57 -33.66
N ARG A 450 -77.06 -16.18 -32.54
CA ARG A 450 -76.34 -16.08 -31.26
C ARG A 450 -74.95 -16.72 -31.35
N VAL A 451 -74.80 -17.88 -32.04
CA VAL A 451 -73.56 -18.58 -32.22
C VAL A 451 -72.66 -17.80 -33.17
N ASP A 452 -73.24 -17.20 -34.24
CA ASP A 452 -72.48 -16.34 -35.18
C ASP A 452 -71.91 -15.11 -34.47
N HIS A 453 -72.69 -14.44 -33.62
CA HIS A 453 -72.17 -13.35 -32.82
C HIS A 453 -71.03 -13.78 -31.87
N LEU A 454 -71.16 -14.97 -31.23
CA LEU A 454 -70.06 -15.50 -30.39
C LEU A 454 -68.81 -15.82 -31.18
N ALA A 455 -68.96 -16.36 -32.36
CA ALA A 455 -67.83 -16.67 -33.25
C ALA A 455 -67.17 -15.39 -33.78
N THR A 456 -67.94 -14.36 -34.09
CA THR A 456 -67.45 -13.05 -34.49
C THR A 456 -66.65 -12.39 -33.38
N ARG A 457 -67.12 -12.51 -32.12
CA ARG A 457 -66.40 -12.02 -30.93
C ARG A 457 -65.07 -12.77 -30.70
N LEU A 458 -65.04 -14.11 -30.84
CA LEU A 458 -63.82 -14.90 -30.77
C LEU A 458 -62.83 -14.51 -31.88
N ARG A 459 -63.29 -14.20 -33.09
CA ARG A 459 -62.45 -13.68 -34.18
C ARG A 459 -61.78 -12.38 -33.74
N ARG A 460 -62.53 -11.46 -33.16
CA ARG A 460 -62.01 -10.17 -32.72
C ARG A 460 -60.97 -10.33 -31.60
N HIS A 461 -61.22 -11.19 -30.59
CA HIS A 461 -60.18 -11.48 -29.58
C HIS A 461 -58.93 -12.10 -30.17
N ALA A 462 -59.04 -12.91 -31.24
CA ALA A 462 -57.85 -13.44 -31.92
C ALA A 462 -57.14 -12.36 -32.75
N GLU A 463 -57.83 -11.37 -33.30
CA GLU A 463 -57.26 -10.18 -33.95
C GLU A 463 -56.55 -9.29 -32.93
N ASP A 464 -57.13 -9.08 -31.76
CA ASP A 464 -56.48 -8.35 -30.67
C ASP A 464 -55.16 -8.96 -30.26
N LEU A 465 -55.06 -10.28 -30.13
CA LEU A 465 -53.82 -10.97 -29.82
C LEU A 465 -52.73 -10.75 -30.89
N VAL A 466 -53.14 -10.66 -32.17
CA VAL A 466 -52.17 -10.35 -33.26
C VAL A 466 -51.67 -8.91 -33.17
N ILE A 467 -52.56 -7.97 -32.85
CA ILE A 467 -52.22 -6.56 -32.64
C ILE A 467 -51.28 -6.41 -31.45
N LEU A 468 -51.56 -7.13 -30.36
CA LEU A 468 -50.71 -7.17 -29.15
C LEU A 468 -49.29 -7.70 -29.43
N ALA A 469 -49.20 -8.75 -30.25
CA ALA A 469 -47.94 -9.33 -30.68
C ALA A 469 -47.18 -8.48 -31.75
N GLY A 470 -47.74 -7.32 -32.13
CA GLY A 470 -47.08 -6.35 -33.02
C GLY A 470 -47.28 -6.58 -34.50
N ALA A 471 -48.14 -7.52 -34.92
CA ALA A 471 -48.43 -7.79 -36.31
C ALA A 471 -49.67 -7.02 -36.83
N ALA A 472 -49.84 -6.89 -38.14
CA ALA A 472 -50.98 -6.23 -38.73
C ALA A 472 -52.08 -7.25 -39.06
N PRO A 473 -53.38 -7.00 -38.72
CA PRO A 473 -54.46 -7.80 -39.26
C PRO A 473 -54.59 -7.62 -40.78
N GLY A 474 -54.76 -8.71 -41.47
CA GLY A 474 -54.51 -8.86 -42.91
C GLY A 474 -55.58 -8.32 -43.88
N ARG A 475 -56.32 -7.26 -43.62
CA ARG A 475 -57.31 -6.67 -44.55
C ARG A 475 -56.93 -5.25 -44.94
N GLY A 476 -56.35 -5.06 -46.11
CA GLY A 476 -56.14 -3.77 -46.73
C GLY A 476 -57.23 -3.38 -47.68
N TRP A 477 -57.95 -2.28 -47.43
CA TRP A 477 -58.82 -1.65 -48.37
C TRP A 477 -58.01 -0.89 -49.43
N ARG A 478 -58.31 -1.07 -50.69
CA ARG A 478 -57.56 -0.42 -51.78
C ARG A 478 -58.03 1.00 -52.07
N ASN A 479 -59.30 1.32 -51.83
CA ASN A 479 -59.90 2.61 -52.16
C ASN A 479 -60.28 3.37 -50.86
N PRO A 480 -60.32 4.70 -50.90
CA PRO A 480 -60.85 5.51 -49.81
C PRO A 480 -62.32 5.15 -49.50
N VAL A 481 -62.70 5.15 -48.25
CA VAL A 481 -64.06 4.82 -47.77
C VAL A 481 -64.71 6.07 -47.15
N ALA A 482 -65.99 6.29 -47.43
CA ALA A 482 -66.75 7.40 -46.86
C ALA A 482 -66.78 7.28 -45.33
N MET A 483 -66.68 8.40 -44.59
CA MET A 483 -66.60 8.42 -43.16
C MET A 483 -67.87 7.81 -42.50
N VAL A 484 -69.02 8.05 -43.11
CA VAL A 484 -70.27 7.45 -42.66
C VAL A 484 -70.28 5.92 -42.80
N ASP A 485 -69.68 5.39 -43.86
CA ASP A 485 -69.60 3.93 -44.07
C ASP A 485 -68.53 3.30 -43.17
N LEU A 486 -67.47 4.02 -42.88
CA LEU A 486 -66.45 3.60 -41.89
C LEU A 486 -67.05 3.50 -40.49
N ILE A 487 -67.86 4.49 -40.07
CA ILE A 487 -68.57 4.46 -38.80
C ILE A 487 -69.61 3.35 -38.77
N ARG A 488 -70.36 3.15 -39.86
CA ARG A 488 -71.31 2.01 -40.00
C ARG A 488 -70.62 0.67 -39.92
N GLY A 489 -69.43 0.57 -40.56
CA GLY A 489 -68.60 -0.62 -40.47
C GLY A 489 -68.18 -0.91 -39.02
N ALA A 490 -67.82 0.10 -38.26
CA ALA A 490 -67.46 -0.08 -36.85
C ALA A 490 -68.67 -0.47 -35.98
N ILE A 491 -69.82 0.12 -36.24
CA ILE A 491 -71.10 -0.23 -35.56
C ILE A 491 -71.52 -1.67 -35.84
N SER A 492 -71.37 -2.14 -37.10
CA SER A 492 -71.69 -3.53 -37.48
C SER A 492 -70.81 -4.59 -36.80
N GLU A 493 -69.65 -4.20 -36.23
CA GLU A 493 -68.78 -5.09 -35.47
C GLU A 493 -69.16 -5.18 -33.97
N VAL A 494 -70.11 -4.39 -33.49
CA VAL A 494 -70.55 -4.31 -32.07
C VAL A 494 -71.82 -5.09 -31.83
N GLU A 495 -71.90 -5.82 -30.72
CA GLU A 495 -73.04 -6.69 -30.38
C GLU A 495 -74.37 -5.90 -30.20
N SER A 496 -74.33 -4.74 -29.55
CA SER A 496 -75.45 -3.88 -29.27
C SER A 496 -75.64 -2.76 -30.28
N TYR A 497 -75.47 -3.04 -31.57
CA TYR A 497 -75.52 -2.08 -32.66
C TYR A 497 -76.85 -1.31 -32.74
N ASP A 498 -77.95 -1.89 -32.32
CA ASP A 498 -79.33 -1.30 -32.22
C ASP A 498 -79.35 -0.11 -31.28
N ARG A 499 -78.47 -0.02 -30.35
CA ARG A 499 -78.39 1.04 -29.35
C ARG A 499 -77.46 2.21 -29.82
N VAL A 500 -76.76 2.09 -30.97
CA VAL A 500 -75.88 3.10 -31.47
C VAL A 500 -76.57 3.97 -32.53
N GLU A 501 -76.65 5.28 -32.27
CA GLU A 501 -77.31 6.24 -33.14
C GLU A 501 -76.26 7.19 -33.80
N ILE A 502 -76.25 7.22 -35.11
CA ILE A 502 -75.40 8.20 -35.87
C ILE A 502 -76.20 9.48 -36.01
N THR A 503 -75.82 10.54 -35.34
CA THR A 503 -76.60 11.78 -35.28
C THR A 503 -76.18 12.74 -36.42
N THR A 504 -74.92 13.07 -36.54
CA THR A 504 -74.39 13.99 -37.57
C THR A 504 -72.99 13.54 -37.98
N VAL A 505 -72.81 13.31 -39.31
CA VAL A 505 -71.49 12.99 -39.90
C VAL A 505 -71.28 13.88 -41.10
N GLN A 506 -70.32 14.76 -41.01
CA GLN A 506 -69.93 15.60 -42.15
C GLN A 506 -69.26 14.78 -43.24
N PRO A 507 -69.50 15.12 -44.54
CA PRO A 507 -68.94 14.36 -45.66
C PRO A 507 -67.42 14.43 -45.66
N ALA A 508 -66.77 13.25 -45.59
CA ALA A 508 -65.33 13.04 -45.70
C ALA A 508 -65.05 11.60 -46.08
N GLY A 509 -63.84 11.28 -46.50
CA GLY A 509 -63.38 9.92 -46.76
C GLY A 509 -62.10 9.63 -45.93
N THR A 510 -61.85 8.33 -45.65
CA THR A 510 -60.62 7.85 -45.01
C THR A 510 -59.81 7.01 -46.00
N LEU A 511 -58.48 7.19 -46.05
CA LEU A 511 -57.59 6.40 -46.91
C LEU A 511 -57.66 4.91 -46.59
N GLY A 512 -57.79 4.07 -47.63
CA GLY A 512 -57.97 2.61 -47.50
C GLY A 512 -56.98 1.89 -46.58
N ARG A 513 -55.73 2.39 -46.50
CA ARG A 513 -54.70 1.81 -45.64
C ARG A 513 -55.00 1.87 -44.15
N ALA A 514 -55.86 2.80 -43.71
CA ALA A 514 -56.22 2.99 -42.33
C ALA A 514 -57.62 2.48 -41.98
N VAL A 515 -58.45 2.20 -42.97
CA VAL A 515 -59.89 1.87 -42.81
C VAL A 515 -60.10 0.73 -41.82
N GLY A 516 -59.43 -0.40 -41.99
CA GLY A 516 -59.60 -1.58 -41.15
C GLY A 516 -59.16 -1.32 -39.70
N ASP A 517 -58.02 -0.67 -39.52
CA ASP A 517 -57.48 -0.36 -38.17
C ASP A 517 -58.36 0.70 -37.48
N VAL A 518 -58.95 1.67 -38.22
CA VAL A 518 -59.81 2.68 -37.63
C VAL A 518 -61.21 2.09 -37.34
N ILE A 519 -61.77 1.20 -38.20
CA ILE A 519 -63.02 0.44 -37.91
C ILE A 519 -62.84 -0.31 -36.60
N HIS A 520 -61.77 -1.07 -36.46
CA HIS A 520 -61.50 -1.86 -35.23
C HIS A 520 -61.34 -0.97 -34.02
N LEU A 521 -60.60 0.14 -34.11
CA LEU A 521 -60.42 1.14 -33.05
C LEU A 521 -61.75 1.73 -32.60
N LEU A 522 -62.62 2.14 -33.54
CA LEU A 522 -63.95 2.69 -33.26
C LEU A 522 -64.85 1.62 -32.67
N ALA A 523 -64.85 0.39 -33.19
CA ALA A 523 -65.64 -0.73 -32.66
C ALA A 523 -65.30 -1.01 -31.19
N GLU A 524 -64.00 -1.01 -30.82
CA GLU A 524 -63.57 -1.16 -29.40
C GLU A 524 -64.09 -0.01 -28.52
N LEU A 525 -64.09 1.22 -29.01
CA LEU A 525 -64.60 2.37 -28.24
C LEU A 525 -66.14 2.34 -28.13
N ILE A 526 -66.85 1.95 -29.20
CA ILE A 526 -68.32 1.85 -29.24
C ILE A 526 -68.76 0.68 -28.32
N GLU A 527 -68.07 -0.45 -28.40
CA GLU A 527 -68.36 -1.59 -27.49
C GLU A 527 -68.17 -1.22 -26.04
N ASN A 528 -67.12 -0.53 -25.69
CA ASN A 528 -66.93 -0.01 -24.35
C ASN A 528 -68.06 0.94 -23.95
N ALA A 529 -68.50 1.83 -24.83
CA ALA A 529 -69.59 2.76 -24.64
C ALA A 529 -70.95 2.04 -24.39
N THR A 530 -71.25 1.02 -25.19
CA THR A 530 -72.47 0.22 -25.04
C THR A 530 -72.44 -0.69 -23.83
N ALA A 531 -71.29 -1.30 -23.48
CA ALA A 531 -71.11 -2.21 -22.36
C ALA A 531 -71.23 -1.50 -20.99
N PHE A 532 -70.76 -0.26 -20.91
CA PHE A 532 -70.80 0.51 -19.66
C PHE A 532 -71.97 1.47 -19.55
N SER A 533 -72.93 1.45 -20.49
CA SER A 533 -74.18 2.23 -20.48
C SER A 533 -75.37 1.38 -20.10
N PRO A 534 -76.39 1.94 -19.40
CA PRO A 534 -77.64 1.25 -19.09
C PRO A 534 -78.33 0.66 -20.36
N PRO A 535 -78.97 -0.49 -20.28
CA PRO A 535 -79.62 -1.16 -21.46
C PRO A 535 -80.57 -0.30 -22.28
N ASP A 536 -81.22 0.65 -21.64
CA ASP A 536 -82.18 1.53 -22.27
C ASP A 536 -81.62 2.83 -22.80
N SER A 537 -80.32 3.04 -22.69
CA SER A 537 -79.66 4.23 -23.17
C SER A 537 -79.01 4.06 -24.56
N ARG A 538 -79.00 5.14 -25.32
CA ARG A 538 -78.37 5.16 -26.65
C ARG A 538 -76.95 5.74 -26.59
N VAL A 539 -76.09 5.21 -27.42
CA VAL A 539 -74.75 5.75 -27.65
C VAL A 539 -74.79 6.62 -28.92
N GLU A 540 -74.42 7.88 -28.80
CA GLU A 540 -74.43 8.81 -29.91
C GLU A 540 -73.08 8.89 -30.57
N VAL A 541 -73.06 8.77 -31.92
CA VAL A 541 -71.81 8.94 -32.70
C VAL A 541 -71.97 10.14 -33.64
N THR A 542 -71.04 11.09 -33.49
CA THR A 542 -70.97 12.27 -34.34
C THR A 542 -69.63 12.35 -35.06
N GLY A 543 -69.60 13.03 -36.22
CA GLY A 543 -68.38 13.21 -36.99
C GLY A 543 -68.29 14.59 -37.62
N GLU A 544 -67.23 15.32 -37.38
CA GLU A 544 -67.05 16.66 -37.93
C GLU A 544 -65.62 16.93 -38.43
N ARG A 545 -65.54 17.81 -39.45
CA ARG A 545 -64.27 18.26 -39.94
C ARG A 545 -63.69 19.33 -39.01
N VAL A 546 -62.46 19.11 -38.59
CA VAL A 546 -61.74 20.05 -37.73
C VAL A 546 -60.43 20.53 -38.41
N ALA A 547 -59.86 21.62 -37.94
CA ALA A 547 -58.65 22.21 -38.55
C ALA A 547 -57.47 21.24 -38.64
N LYS A 548 -57.41 20.20 -37.83
CA LYS A 548 -56.31 19.20 -37.80
C LYS A 548 -56.65 17.81 -38.36
N GLY A 549 -57.83 17.69 -39.05
CA GLY A 549 -58.29 16.43 -39.61
C GLY A 549 -59.79 16.21 -39.49
N TYR A 550 -60.18 15.06 -38.94
CA TYR A 550 -61.60 14.70 -38.75
C TYR A 550 -61.79 14.15 -37.31
N ALA A 551 -62.73 14.71 -36.57
CA ALA A 551 -63.03 14.29 -35.23
C ALA A 551 -64.30 13.41 -35.25
N ILE A 552 -64.23 12.22 -34.64
CA ILE A 552 -65.36 11.34 -34.40
C ILE A 552 -65.55 11.34 -32.86
N GLU A 553 -66.76 11.68 -32.40
CA GLU A 553 -67.11 11.67 -30.99
C GLU A 553 -68.11 10.53 -30.76
N ILE A 554 -67.81 9.70 -29.79
CA ILE A 554 -68.65 8.61 -29.29
C ILE A 554 -69.06 8.96 -27.88
N THR A 555 -70.33 9.28 -27.67
CA THR A 555 -70.85 9.73 -26.38
C THR A 555 -71.80 8.68 -25.79
N ASP A 556 -71.48 8.22 -24.63
CA ASP A 556 -72.31 7.29 -23.86
C ASP A 556 -73.00 8.02 -22.68
N ARG A 557 -74.06 7.37 -22.13
CA ARG A 557 -74.78 7.84 -20.94
C ARG A 557 -74.58 6.88 -19.79
N GLY A 558 -73.40 6.29 -19.68
CA GLY A 558 -73.04 5.32 -18.66
C GLY A 558 -72.72 5.91 -17.30
N LEU A 559 -72.09 5.08 -16.44
CA LEU A 559 -71.71 5.46 -15.08
C LEU A 559 -70.63 6.57 -15.03
N GLY A 560 -70.00 6.87 -16.19
CA GLY A 560 -68.87 7.80 -16.28
C GLY A 560 -67.62 7.30 -15.56
N MET A 561 -66.61 8.12 -15.56
CA MET A 561 -65.34 7.85 -14.88
C MET A 561 -64.93 9.04 -14.01
N SER A 562 -64.23 8.79 -12.91
CA SER A 562 -63.65 9.88 -12.12
C SER A 562 -62.62 10.65 -12.91
N ALA A 563 -62.43 11.93 -12.60
CA ALA A 563 -61.43 12.75 -13.31
C ALA A 563 -60.03 12.14 -13.30
N ALA A 564 -59.62 11.50 -12.16
CA ALA A 564 -58.33 10.80 -12.06
C ALA A 564 -58.26 9.56 -12.96
N ALA A 565 -59.37 8.77 -13.09
CA ALA A 565 -59.40 7.61 -13.96
C ALA A 565 -59.40 8.00 -15.44
N ILE A 566 -60.05 9.12 -15.84
CA ILE A 566 -60.00 9.67 -17.20
C ILE A 566 -58.56 10.12 -17.53
N GLU A 567 -57.90 10.76 -16.60
CA GLU A 567 -56.52 11.20 -16.80
C GLU A 567 -55.54 10.02 -16.93
N ASP A 568 -55.71 8.96 -16.14
CA ASP A 568 -54.92 7.73 -16.26
C ASP A 568 -55.15 7.02 -17.59
N ALA A 569 -56.40 6.87 -18.00
CA ALA A 569 -56.75 6.29 -19.29
C ALA A 569 -56.18 7.12 -20.46
N ASN A 570 -56.25 8.45 -20.40
CA ASN A 570 -55.65 9.33 -21.43
C ASN A 570 -54.11 9.24 -21.44
N ARG A 571 -53.42 9.10 -20.30
CA ARG A 571 -52.00 8.84 -20.27
C ARG A 571 -51.60 7.53 -20.96
N ARG A 572 -52.41 6.47 -20.74
CA ARG A 572 -52.20 5.16 -21.39
C ARG A 572 -52.43 5.23 -22.88
N LEU A 573 -53.48 5.91 -23.33
CA LEU A 573 -53.79 6.12 -24.75
C LEU A 573 -52.71 6.92 -25.49
N ALA A 574 -52.02 7.84 -24.79
CA ALA A 574 -50.97 8.68 -25.34
C ALA A 574 -49.57 7.99 -25.42
N ARG A 575 -49.35 6.92 -24.65
CA ARG A 575 -48.10 6.15 -24.65
C ARG A 575 -48.31 4.89 -25.50
N SER A 576 -47.30 4.46 -26.26
CA SER A 576 -47.27 3.09 -26.79
C SER A 576 -46.71 2.15 -25.73
N PRO A 577 -47.56 1.55 -24.88
CA PRO A 577 -47.07 0.68 -23.81
C PRO A 577 -46.54 -0.62 -24.37
N GLU A 578 -45.47 -1.15 -23.75
CA GLU A 578 -45.06 -2.53 -23.95
C GLU A 578 -46.16 -3.45 -23.36
N PHE A 579 -46.46 -4.52 -24.05
CA PHE A 579 -47.50 -5.48 -23.62
C PHE A 579 -47.04 -6.20 -22.34
N ASP A 580 -47.79 -6.06 -21.28
CA ASP A 580 -47.67 -6.84 -20.02
C ASP A 580 -48.75 -7.91 -19.95
N PRO A 581 -48.39 -9.20 -20.03
CA PRO A 581 -49.36 -10.31 -19.99
C PRO A 581 -50.19 -10.38 -18.69
N THR A 582 -49.81 -9.67 -17.63
CA THR A 582 -50.48 -9.70 -16.34
C THR A 582 -51.70 -8.75 -16.27
N GLU A 583 -51.84 -7.78 -17.19
CA GLU A 583 -52.96 -6.81 -17.21
C GLU A 583 -54.05 -7.17 -18.23
N THR A 584 -54.56 -8.41 -18.22
CA THR A 584 -55.57 -8.91 -19.15
C THR A 584 -56.93 -8.26 -19.07
N ALA A 585 -57.30 -7.64 -17.95
CA ALA A 585 -58.64 -7.06 -17.70
C ALA A 585 -58.94 -5.75 -18.49
N ARG A 586 -57.95 -5.16 -19.21
CA ARG A 586 -58.08 -3.87 -19.91
C ARG A 586 -57.50 -3.90 -21.34
N LEU A 587 -57.65 -5.05 -22.00
CA LEU A 587 -57.06 -5.28 -23.32
C LEU A 587 -57.58 -4.29 -24.37
N GLY A 588 -58.85 -3.93 -24.40
CA GLY A 588 -59.46 -3.06 -25.40
C GLY A 588 -58.81 -1.66 -25.52
N LEU A 589 -58.55 -0.99 -24.36
CA LEU A 589 -57.86 0.31 -24.38
C LEU A 589 -56.41 0.25 -24.87
N PHE A 590 -55.73 -0.90 -24.65
CA PHE A 590 -54.39 -1.13 -25.18
C PHE A 590 -54.39 -1.32 -26.68
N VAL A 591 -55.39 -2.07 -27.23
CA VAL A 591 -55.57 -2.23 -28.66
C VAL A 591 -55.87 -0.87 -29.30
N VAL A 592 -56.73 -0.05 -28.72
CA VAL A 592 -57.02 1.32 -29.16
C VAL A 592 -55.73 2.15 -29.20
N ALA A 593 -54.93 2.15 -28.12
CA ALA A 593 -53.66 2.92 -28.09
C ALA A 593 -52.70 2.49 -29.16
N ARG A 594 -52.58 1.17 -29.43
CA ARG A 594 -51.66 0.62 -30.40
C ARG A 594 -52.09 0.92 -31.84
N LEU A 595 -53.39 0.79 -32.13
CA LEU A 595 -53.95 1.14 -33.45
C LEU A 595 -53.85 2.66 -33.72
N ALA A 596 -54.14 3.47 -32.68
CA ALA A 596 -54.01 4.91 -32.76
C ALA A 596 -52.56 5.34 -33.06
N ALA A 597 -51.59 4.76 -32.36
CA ALA A 597 -50.16 5.07 -32.57
C ALA A 597 -49.67 4.67 -33.95
N ARG A 598 -50.16 3.58 -34.54
CA ARG A 598 -49.81 3.09 -35.88
C ARG A 598 -50.11 4.10 -37.01
N HIS A 599 -51.23 4.79 -36.86
CA HIS A 599 -51.75 5.71 -37.87
C HIS A 599 -51.69 7.19 -37.44
N GLY A 600 -51.12 7.51 -36.29
CA GLY A 600 -51.05 8.87 -35.78
C GLY A 600 -52.43 9.42 -35.35
N VAL A 601 -53.41 8.54 -35.14
CA VAL A 601 -54.74 8.88 -34.63
C VAL A 601 -54.61 9.25 -33.16
N ARG A 602 -55.33 10.29 -32.74
CA ARG A 602 -55.36 10.68 -31.31
C ARG A 602 -56.72 10.36 -30.71
N VAL A 603 -56.69 9.62 -29.61
CA VAL A 603 -57.91 9.27 -28.85
C VAL A 603 -57.83 9.95 -27.49
N ARG A 604 -58.89 10.62 -27.12
CA ARG A 604 -59.03 11.27 -25.82
C ARG A 604 -60.40 11.05 -25.21
N LEU A 605 -60.39 10.67 -23.95
CA LEU A 605 -61.64 10.51 -23.18
C LEU A 605 -61.92 11.82 -22.38
N ARG A 606 -63.18 12.25 -22.35
CA ARG A 606 -63.68 13.37 -21.54
C ARG A 606 -65.03 13.00 -20.91
N SER A 607 -65.38 13.65 -19.82
CA SER A 607 -66.72 13.49 -19.19
C SER A 607 -67.78 14.05 -20.11
N ALA A 608 -68.95 13.36 -20.25
CA ALA A 608 -70.12 13.85 -20.93
C ALA A 608 -71.06 14.52 -19.94
N ASP A 609 -71.87 15.49 -20.43
CA ASP A 609 -72.86 16.21 -19.63
C ASP A 609 -74.27 15.68 -19.96
N PRO A 610 -75.13 15.32 -18.99
CA PRO A 610 -74.96 15.43 -17.53
C PRO A 610 -74.32 14.21 -16.85
N THR A 611 -74.17 13.07 -17.52
CA THR A 611 -73.52 11.85 -17.06
C THR A 611 -73.01 11.04 -18.26
N GLY A 612 -71.96 10.25 -18.09
CA GLY A 612 -71.36 9.42 -19.13
C GLY A 612 -69.96 9.80 -19.52
N LEU A 613 -69.46 9.25 -20.62
CA LEU A 613 -68.13 9.46 -21.16
C LEU A 613 -68.22 9.78 -22.65
N THR A 614 -67.39 10.70 -23.13
CA THR A 614 -67.18 10.95 -24.58
C THR A 614 -65.79 10.56 -24.98
N ALA A 615 -65.67 9.64 -25.90
CA ALA A 615 -64.42 9.32 -26.55
C ALA A 615 -64.27 10.15 -27.87
N VAL A 616 -63.25 10.97 -27.91
CA VAL A 616 -62.94 11.81 -29.09
C VAL A 616 -61.79 11.18 -29.84
N VAL A 617 -62.08 10.77 -31.08
CA VAL A 617 -61.10 10.17 -31.99
C VAL A 617 -60.77 11.17 -33.07
N LEU A 618 -59.55 11.64 -33.11
CA LEU A 618 -59.06 12.61 -34.09
C LEU A 618 -58.19 11.89 -35.13
N LEU A 619 -58.74 11.74 -36.33
CA LEU A 619 -57.98 11.27 -37.51
C LEU A 619 -57.18 12.41 -38.08
N PRO A 620 -55.87 12.27 -38.27
CA PRO A 620 -55.00 13.35 -38.80
C PRO A 620 -55.37 13.61 -40.29
N ALA A 621 -55.08 14.83 -40.75
CA ALA A 621 -55.46 15.31 -42.07
C ALA A 621 -54.92 14.49 -43.24
N ASP A 622 -53.77 13.82 -43.03
CA ASP A 622 -53.10 12.93 -44.02
C ASP A 622 -53.83 11.58 -44.22
N LEU A 623 -54.77 11.27 -43.36
CA LEU A 623 -55.69 10.11 -43.51
C LEU A 623 -57.05 10.48 -44.09
N VAL A 624 -57.39 11.76 -44.19
CA VAL A 624 -58.72 12.23 -44.58
C VAL A 624 -58.72 12.78 -45.97
N THR A 625 -59.71 12.35 -46.80
CA THR A 625 -59.90 12.86 -48.17
C THR A 625 -61.09 13.78 -48.27
N ALA A 626 -61.11 14.69 -49.29
CA ALA A 626 -62.21 15.64 -49.48
C ALA A 626 -63.44 15.02 -50.10
N GLU A 627 -63.27 13.95 -50.88
CA GLU A 627 -64.38 13.28 -51.58
C GLU A 627 -64.65 11.88 -50.97
N PRO A 628 -65.89 11.60 -50.53
CA PRO A 628 -66.27 10.27 -50.07
C PRO A 628 -66.45 9.32 -51.26
N SER A 629 -65.81 8.15 -51.19
CA SER A 629 -66.06 7.09 -52.20
C SER A 629 -66.98 6.04 -51.61
N PRO A 630 -68.07 5.64 -52.27
CA PRO A 630 -68.99 4.60 -51.75
C PRO A 630 -68.26 3.26 -51.58
N LEU A 631 -68.63 2.49 -50.59
CA LEU A 631 -68.20 1.09 -50.46
C LEU A 631 -68.64 0.29 -51.65
N PRO A 632 -67.76 -0.50 -52.31
CA PRO A 632 -68.18 -1.41 -53.37
C PRO A 632 -69.17 -2.47 -52.83
N ALA A 633 -70.29 -2.62 -53.45
CA ALA A 633 -71.25 -3.72 -53.18
C ALA A 633 -70.51 -5.05 -53.20
N PRO A 634 -70.89 -6.06 -52.43
CA PRO A 634 -70.27 -7.38 -52.43
C PRO A 634 -70.45 -7.97 -53.85
N ALA A 635 -69.35 -8.10 -54.61
CA ALA A 635 -69.33 -8.78 -55.86
C ALA A 635 -69.51 -10.28 -55.64
N ASP A 636 -70.54 -10.83 -56.29
CA ASP A 636 -70.78 -12.27 -56.38
C ASP A 636 -69.48 -12.99 -56.76
N ALA A 637 -69.09 -13.92 -55.99
CA ALA A 637 -67.89 -14.71 -56.14
C ALA A 637 -68.14 -15.75 -57.28
N GLU A 638 -67.68 -15.46 -58.48
CA GLU A 638 -67.51 -16.46 -59.58
C GLU A 638 -66.34 -17.36 -59.19
N PRO A 639 -66.48 -18.72 -59.33
CA PRO A 639 -65.41 -19.64 -58.85
C PRO A 639 -64.25 -19.63 -59.89
N ALA A 640 -63.12 -19.18 -59.46
CA ALA A 640 -61.89 -19.25 -60.25
C ALA A 640 -61.44 -20.71 -60.37
N ARG A 641 -61.44 -21.16 -61.67
CA ARG A 641 -60.93 -22.43 -62.16
C ARG A 641 -59.50 -22.68 -61.68
N VAL A 642 -59.30 -23.86 -61.21
CA VAL A 642 -58.02 -24.50 -60.95
C VAL A 642 -57.29 -24.62 -62.26
N GLY A 643 -56.22 -23.92 -62.50
CA GLY A 643 -55.29 -24.02 -63.62
C GLY A 643 -53.91 -24.49 -63.15
N ALA A 644 -53.68 -25.75 -63.44
CA ALA A 644 -52.40 -26.39 -63.83
C ALA A 644 -51.09 -25.86 -63.26
N THR A 645 -50.47 -26.74 -62.55
CA THR A 645 -49.04 -26.80 -62.27
C THR A 645 -48.15 -26.66 -63.55
N PRO A 646 -47.00 -26.04 -63.40
CA PRO A 646 -45.86 -26.69 -64.01
C PRO A 646 -44.60 -26.66 -63.15
N GLY A 647 -43.97 -27.81 -63.17
CA GLY A 647 -42.55 -27.85 -63.44
C GLY A 647 -41.66 -27.98 -62.25
N ARG A 648 -41.57 -29.16 -61.76
CA ARG A 648 -40.40 -29.76 -61.15
C ARG A 648 -39.18 -29.49 -62.06
N ARG A 649 -38.26 -28.66 -61.65
CA ARG A 649 -36.87 -28.71 -62.15
C ARG A 649 -35.99 -29.32 -61.09
N GLN A 650 -35.68 -30.54 -61.35
CA GLN A 650 -34.53 -31.30 -60.85
C GLN A 650 -33.29 -30.58 -61.38
N LEU A 651 -32.39 -30.19 -60.55
CA LEU A 651 -31.03 -29.93 -60.91
C LEU A 651 -30.10 -30.80 -60.08
N ASP A 652 -29.38 -31.51 -60.91
CA ASP A 652 -28.42 -32.52 -60.58
C ASP A 652 -27.35 -32.08 -59.60
N ARG A 653 -27.10 -32.96 -58.80
CA ARG A 653 -25.94 -33.39 -58.10
C ARG A 653 -24.73 -33.49 -59.01
N ALA A 654 -23.63 -32.91 -58.65
CA ALA A 654 -22.32 -33.54 -58.66
C ALA A 654 -21.20 -32.48 -58.57
N ASP A 655 -20.21 -32.85 -57.83
CA ASP A 655 -18.84 -32.39 -57.90
C ASP A 655 -18.50 -31.00 -57.29
N ARG A 656 -18.11 -31.05 -56.01
CA ARG A 656 -16.75 -30.70 -55.58
C ARG A 656 -16.54 -30.96 -54.12
N LEU A 657 -16.30 -32.21 -53.82
CA LEU A 657 -15.47 -32.65 -52.67
C LEU A 657 -14.04 -32.70 -53.16
N ALA A 658 -13.19 -31.80 -52.73
CA ALA A 658 -11.75 -32.02 -52.60
C ALA A 658 -11.10 -30.83 -51.91
N SER A 659 -10.52 -31.13 -50.76
CA SER A 659 -9.35 -30.57 -50.11
C SER A 659 -9.58 -30.08 -48.68
N LEU A 660 -9.62 -31.04 -47.77
CA LEU A 660 -9.19 -30.87 -46.37
C LEU A 660 -7.89 -31.68 -46.22
N PRO A 661 -6.81 -31.12 -45.68
CA PRO A 661 -5.63 -31.91 -45.28
C PRO A 661 -5.88 -32.57 -43.94
N ARG A 662 -5.68 -33.88 -43.90
CA ARG A 662 -5.64 -34.73 -42.70
C ARG A 662 -4.40 -34.45 -41.87
N PRO A 663 -4.44 -34.55 -40.55
CA PRO A 663 -3.26 -34.50 -39.72
C PRO A 663 -2.47 -35.82 -39.82
N ARG A 664 -1.15 -35.66 -39.99
CA ARG A 664 -0.18 -36.77 -39.98
C ARG A 664 0.04 -37.22 -38.53
N THR A 665 -0.26 -38.47 -38.29
CA THR A 665 0.26 -39.27 -37.17
C THR A 665 1.74 -39.61 -37.42
N GLY A 666 2.59 -39.27 -36.48
CA GLY A 666 4.02 -39.63 -36.43
C GLY A 666 4.38 -39.93 -35.00
N ARG A 667 4.31 -41.16 -34.65
CA ARG A 667 5.29 -42.17 -34.30
C ARG A 667 6.11 -41.86 -33.05
N THR A 668 5.76 -42.57 -32.04
CA THR A 668 6.50 -42.90 -30.83
C THR A 668 7.96 -43.28 -31.07
N THR A 669 8.89 -42.69 -30.31
CA THR A 669 10.13 -43.36 -29.90
C THR A 669 10.41 -43.00 -28.44
N ARG A 670 10.39 -44.07 -27.64
CA ARG A 670 10.92 -44.15 -26.27
C ARG A 670 12.44 -44.18 -26.35
N PRO A 671 13.20 -43.61 -25.45
CA PRO A 671 14.53 -44.07 -25.09
C PRO A 671 14.58 -44.74 -23.72
N ARG A 672 15.38 -45.73 -23.67
CA ARG A 672 15.86 -46.49 -22.52
C ARG A 672 17.38 -46.31 -22.45
N PRO A 673 18.08 -46.78 -21.39
CA PRO A 673 18.20 -46.28 -20.02
C PRO A 673 19.67 -45.92 -19.67
N ALA A 674 19.87 -45.48 -18.43
CA ALA A 674 21.16 -45.24 -17.79
C ALA A 674 22.02 -46.53 -17.63
N PRO A 675 23.31 -46.38 -17.38
CA PRO A 675 23.96 -47.32 -16.48
C PRO A 675 24.51 -46.69 -15.21
N ASP A 676 24.49 -47.49 -14.19
CA ASP A 676 25.04 -47.43 -12.89
C ASP A 676 26.52 -46.99 -12.82
N GLY A 677 26.87 -46.35 -11.72
CA GLY A 677 28.24 -46.13 -11.29
C GLY A 677 28.26 -45.88 -9.79
N THR A 678 28.31 -46.98 -9.08
CA THR A 678 28.66 -47.16 -7.66
C THR A 678 30.05 -46.62 -7.32
N ALA A 679 30.18 -46.00 -6.16
CA ALA A 679 31.24 -46.13 -5.14
C ALA A 679 30.85 -45.21 -3.98
N GLU A 680 30.43 -45.70 -2.82
CA GLU A 680 31.21 -46.21 -1.67
C GLU A 680 32.34 -45.20 -1.31
N LEU A 681 32.36 -44.65 -0.13
CA LEU A 681 32.72 -45.10 1.19
C LEU A 681 33.00 -43.93 2.13
N THR A 682 32.53 -44.03 3.28
CA THR A 682 33.06 -43.85 4.65
C THR A 682 33.00 -42.48 5.30
N GLY A 683 32.19 -42.46 6.32
CA GLY A 683 32.49 -41.71 7.55
C GLY A 683 33.59 -42.45 8.36
N PRO A 684 33.97 -42.04 9.56
CA PRO A 684 33.12 -41.48 10.62
C PRO A 684 33.83 -40.46 11.56
N GLY A 685 33.09 -39.93 12.50
CA GLY A 685 33.53 -39.89 13.89
C GLY A 685 33.91 -38.56 14.53
N VAL A 686 33.07 -38.17 15.45
CA VAL A 686 33.35 -37.98 16.88
C VAL A 686 34.42 -36.95 17.29
N ARG A 687 34.09 -35.86 17.84
CA ARG A 687 33.86 -35.33 19.21
C ARG A 687 33.58 -33.88 19.19
#